data_44430a51fa126519114b9cdd7dfb5930
#
_entry.id   44430a51fa126519114b9cdd7dfb5930
#
_cell.length_a   1.000
_cell.length_b   1.000
_cell.length_c   1.000
_cell.angle_alpha   90.00
_cell.angle_beta   90.00
_cell.angle_gamma   90.00
#
_symmetry.space_group_name_H-M   'P 1'
#
loop_
_entity.id
_entity.type
_entity.pdbx_description
1 polymer ?
#
loop_
_entity_poly.entity_id
_entity_poly.type
_entity_poly.pdbx_seq_one_letter_code
_entity_poly.pdbx_strand_id
1 'polypeptide(L)'
;MANNNFGNDPFGGNGMDDIFNSFFGNVGNDANTRYTVNGHELTPEQVAEMRRTGRIPGQAGRHNQNQPLENKPQNKSYLDQIGRNLTAEAKADLLDPVIGRDQEIQETAEILSRRIKNNPILVGDAGVGKTAIVEGLAQKIVGGDVPAAIKDKDIISIDLSALESGTQYRGSYEKNVQNLIKEVQERKNVILFFDEIHQIVGAGSTGDENGGKGLSDMLKPALSRGEVSIIGATTQDEYRNTIMKDAALARRFNDVTVNAPSKETTFAILQGIRKSYEEHHQVKLPDNVLKAAIDYSEQYIPQRSLPDKAIDLIDMTAAHLAAKHPVTDKVSLEKELAAAKQQKEKDAKAENYEAAAKDKERISKLEAQLSSESDQSETPIAQPADIAESVERLTGIPVSQMSANDMERLKGMDARLKAHIIGQDEAVTAVVNAIRRNRAGFDEGNRPIGSFLFVGPTGVGKTELVKQLAKDMFNNQDSIIRLDMSEYQDETAVSKLIGASAGYVGYNDNGNTLTERVRRNPYSIVLLDEIEKANPQVTTLLLQVMDDGRLTDGQGNVVNFKNTVVIATSNAGFGNEALSKADDQNQKLMDRLQPYFRPEFLNRFNAIVEFSHLSKDDLSKIVDLMITDLNQTLAQKDMSITVSTAVKEWLMEQGYDEAMGARPLRRVIEQQLRDKIAMFYLDHQDVKKLTAVLNDDKTRIEIQARTEE
;
A
#
# COMPACT_ATOMS: atom_id res chain seq x y z
N MET A 1 -4.29 55.91 19.57
CA MET A 1 -4.53 55.63 20.98
C MET A 1 -4.88 54.14 21.01
N ALA A 2 -3.94 53.29 21.10
CA ALA A 2 -3.29 52.66 22.26
C ALA A 2 -4.31 51.98 23.17
N ASN A 3 -4.31 50.70 23.28
CA ASN A 3 -3.47 49.94 24.17
C ASN A 3 -3.49 48.44 23.91
N ASN A 4 -2.34 47.91 23.76
CA ASN A 4 -1.99 46.48 23.92
C ASN A 4 -2.25 46.01 25.33
N ASN A 5 -2.68 44.77 25.47
CA ASN A 5 -2.23 43.92 26.58
C ASN A 5 -2.16 42.48 26.11
N PHE A 6 -0.98 42.03 25.74
CA PHE A 6 -0.55 40.63 25.69
C PHE A 6 0.24 40.34 26.96
N GLY A 7 -0.08 39.29 27.63
CA GLY A 7 0.72 38.76 28.74
C GLY A 7 -0.08 37.80 29.57
N ASN A 8 -0.09 36.53 29.20
CA ASN A 8 -0.26 35.44 30.16
C ASN A 8 0.62 34.26 29.74
N ASP A 9 1.73 34.18 30.43
CA ASP A 9 2.68 33.07 30.41
C ASP A 9 2.05 31.89 31.16
N PRO A 10 1.94 30.69 30.60
CA PRO A 10 1.28 29.56 31.26
C PRO A 10 2.18 28.76 32.22
N PHE A 11 3.39 29.21 32.53
CA PHE A 11 4.34 28.48 33.38
C PHE A 11 4.99 29.34 34.49
N GLY A 12 4.15 30.00 35.28
CA GLY A 12 4.65 30.77 36.40
C GLY A 12 3.84 30.51 37.68
N GLY A 13 4.28 29.60 38.56
CA GLY A 13 3.89 29.56 39.95
C GLY A 13 3.12 28.31 40.40
N ASN A 14 3.71 27.57 41.33
CA ASN A 14 3.17 26.49 42.18
C ASN A 14 3.02 25.09 41.59
N GLY A 15 4.13 24.52 41.13
CA GLY A 15 4.18 23.21 40.51
C GLY A 15 4.00 21.94 41.36
N MET A 16 3.69 22.05 42.67
CA MET A 16 3.52 20.88 43.52
C MET A 16 2.05 20.66 43.91
N ASP A 17 1.30 21.72 44.09
CA ASP A 17 -0.13 21.65 44.47
C ASP A 17 -1.01 21.27 43.24
N ASP A 18 -0.62 21.70 42.06
CA ASP A 18 -1.34 21.36 40.82
C ASP A 18 -1.18 19.88 40.40
N ILE A 19 -0.02 19.26 40.68
CA ILE A 19 0.22 17.84 40.42
C ILE A 19 -0.60 17.00 41.44
N PHE A 20 -0.71 17.45 42.67
CA PHE A 20 -1.48 16.75 43.71
C PHE A 20 -3.00 16.81 43.43
N ASN A 21 -3.49 17.96 42.98
CA ASN A 21 -4.90 18.16 42.59
C ASN A 21 -5.28 17.42 41.29
N SER A 22 -4.34 17.21 40.39
CA SER A 22 -4.52 16.42 39.15
C SER A 22 -4.64 14.92 39.41
N PHE A 23 -3.97 14.39 40.43
CA PHE A 23 -3.99 12.96 40.75
C PHE A 23 -5.10 12.56 41.73
N PHE A 24 -5.57 13.45 42.60
CA PHE A 24 -6.51 13.13 43.66
C PHE A 24 -7.84 13.88 43.58
N GLY A 25 -8.09 14.68 42.55
CA GLY A 25 -9.34 15.43 42.39
C GLY A 25 -9.50 16.55 43.42
N ASN A 26 -10.18 17.61 43.01
CA ASN A 26 -10.49 18.78 43.83
C ASN A 26 -11.43 18.38 44.99
N VAL A 27 -10.87 17.90 46.10
CA VAL A 27 -11.62 17.54 47.32
C VAL A 27 -11.52 18.71 48.29
N GLY A 28 -12.66 19.34 48.53
CA GLY A 28 -12.82 20.40 49.49
C GLY A 28 -12.36 19.99 50.89
N ASN A 29 -12.04 21.00 51.70
CA ASN A 29 -11.46 20.91 53.05
C ASN A 29 -12.48 20.33 54.06
N ASP A 30 -12.90 19.07 53.86
CA ASP A 30 -13.76 18.38 54.82
C ASP A 30 -12.92 17.47 55.75
N ALA A 31 -13.06 17.69 57.03
CA ALA A 31 -12.30 17.06 58.13
C ALA A 31 -12.48 15.52 58.26
N ASN A 32 -13.09 14.86 57.27
CA ASN A 32 -13.40 13.43 57.36
C ASN A 32 -12.87 12.60 56.16
N THR A 33 -11.92 13.12 55.36
CA THR A 33 -11.36 12.39 54.23
C THR A 33 -10.24 11.45 54.69
N ARG A 34 -10.44 10.13 54.57
CA ARG A 34 -9.46 9.10 54.91
C ARG A 34 -8.57 8.79 53.69
N TYR A 35 -7.27 8.88 53.88
CA TYR A 35 -6.28 8.56 52.85
C TYR A 35 -5.72 7.16 53.09
N THR A 36 -5.74 6.31 52.07
CA THR A 36 -5.18 4.96 52.11
C THR A 36 -4.09 4.79 51.04
N VAL A 37 -2.94 4.21 51.43
CA VAL A 37 -1.86 3.83 50.56
C VAL A 37 -1.57 2.35 50.76
N ASN A 38 -1.62 1.56 49.70
CA ASN A 38 -1.46 0.10 49.71
C ASN A 38 -2.36 -0.63 50.74
N GLY A 39 -3.62 -0.16 50.89
CA GLY A 39 -4.59 -0.79 51.78
C GLY A 39 -4.48 -0.40 53.24
N HIS A 40 -3.56 0.49 53.63
CA HIS A 40 -3.43 1.02 55.01
C HIS A 40 -3.85 2.48 55.07
N GLU A 41 -4.65 2.81 56.09
CA GLU A 41 -5.14 4.16 56.36
C GLU A 41 -4.00 5.01 56.95
N LEU A 42 -3.75 6.19 56.40
CA LEU A 42 -2.72 7.12 56.87
C LEU A 42 -3.26 8.03 57.98
N THR A 43 -2.46 8.24 59.00
CA THR A 43 -2.80 9.19 60.07
C THR A 43 -2.67 10.65 59.58
N PRO A 44 -3.40 11.61 60.21
CA PRO A 44 -3.31 13.03 59.82
C PRO A 44 -1.88 13.60 59.82
N GLU A 45 -1.03 13.13 60.71
CA GLU A 45 0.39 13.52 60.78
C GLU A 45 1.20 12.96 59.61
N GLN A 46 0.93 11.74 59.20
CA GLN A 46 1.57 11.11 58.07
C GLN A 46 1.14 11.75 56.73
N VAL A 47 -0.09 12.20 56.61
CA VAL A 47 -0.59 12.97 55.48
C VAL A 47 0.07 14.35 55.38
N ALA A 48 0.26 15.01 56.57
CA ALA A 48 0.95 16.31 56.64
C ALA A 48 2.45 16.18 56.29
N GLU A 49 3.11 15.10 56.69
CA GLU A 49 4.51 14.83 56.36
C GLU A 49 4.69 14.46 54.88
N MET A 50 3.77 13.70 54.29
CA MET A 50 3.74 13.39 52.84
C MET A 50 3.55 14.65 51.99
N ARG A 51 2.70 15.59 52.42
CA ARG A 51 2.52 16.90 51.77
C ARG A 51 3.78 17.76 51.80
N ARG A 52 4.57 17.67 52.89
CA ARG A 52 5.77 18.50 53.11
C ARG A 52 7.01 17.92 52.42
N THR A 53 7.13 16.60 52.31
CA THR A 53 8.36 15.92 51.90
C THR A 53 8.24 15.22 50.54
N GLY A 54 7.02 15.03 50.02
CA GLY A 54 6.75 14.25 48.79
C GLY A 54 7.07 12.76 48.91
N ARG A 55 7.29 12.24 50.15
CA ARG A 55 7.63 10.83 50.39
C ARG A 55 6.56 10.14 51.23
N ILE A 56 6.26 8.89 50.86
CA ILE A 56 5.28 8.06 51.59
C ILE A 56 5.90 7.60 52.92
N PRO A 57 5.33 7.94 54.13
CA PRO A 57 5.85 7.49 55.41
C PRO A 57 5.71 5.97 55.55
N GLY A 58 6.79 5.28 55.88
CA GLY A 58 6.79 3.84 56.13
C GLY A 58 7.77 3.00 55.31
N GLN A 59 8.50 3.58 54.36
CA GLN A 59 9.59 2.89 53.61
C GLN A 59 10.99 3.20 54.18
N ALA A 60 11.14 3.19 55.50
CA ALA A 60 12.46 3.18 56.13
C ALA A 60 12.88 1.73 56.38
N GLY A 61 13.97 1.31 55.73
CA GLY A 61 14.47 -0.04 55.64
C GLY A 61 14.64 -0.76 56.97
N ARG A 62 14.14 -1.96 57.09
CA ARG A 62 14.64 -2.98 58.00
C ARG A 62 15.84 -3.67 57.37
N HIS A 63 17.04 -3.37 57.85
CA HIS A 63 18.22 -4.21 57.62
C HIS A 63 17.99 -5.54 58.34
N ASN A 64 17.80 -6.59 57.55
CA ASN A 64 17.91 -7.97 58.01
C ASN A 64 19.19 -8.56 57.41
N GLN A 65 20.22 -8.76 58.22
CA GLN A 65 21.39 -9.55 57.87
C GLN A 65 21.01 -11.03 57.85
N ASN A 66 21.29 -11.68 56.73
CA ASN A 66 21.29 -13.10 56.39
C ASN A 66 20.27 -13.51 55.33
N GLN A 67 20.60 -13.26 54.08
CA GLN A 67 20.20 -14.12 52.97
C GLN A 67 21.27 -14.05 51.86
N PRO A 68 21.48 -15.12 51.06
CA PRO A 68 22.57 -15.24 50.11
C PRO A 68 22.41 -14.23 48.96
N LEU A 69 23.52 -13.80 48.42
CA LEU A 69 23.69 -12.88 47.32
C LEU A 69 22.72 -13.22 46.15
N GLU A 70 21.55 -12.59 46.12
CA GLU A 70 20.81 -12.42 44.91
C GLU A 70 21.34 -11.19 44.13
N ASN A 71 21.56 -11.38 42.84
CA ASN A 71 22.12 -10.42 41.89
C ASN A 71 21.54 -9.01 42.09
N LYS A 72 22.40 -8.07 42.46
CA LYS A 72 22.13 -6.63 42.23
C LYS A 72 21.73 -6.45 40.74
N PRO A 73 20.71 -5.63 40.42
CA PRO A 73 20.51 -5.22 39.05
C PRO A 73 21.81 -4.56 38.60
N GLN A 74 22.50 -5.25 37.68
CA GLN A 74 23.64 -4.67 36.99
C GLN A 74 23.15 -3.37 36.38
N ASN A 75 23.82 -2.25 36.69
CA ASN A 75 23.65 -1.02 35.95
C ASN A 75 23.84 -1.37 34.47
N LYS A 76 22.75 -1.50 33.71
CA LYS A 76 22.84 -1.69 32.26
C LYS A 76 23.73 -0.57 31.73
N SER A 77 24.75 -0.92 30.98
CA SER A 77 25.62 0.04 30.33
C SER A 77 24.80 0.94 29.40
N TYR A 78 25.32 2.10 29.03
CA TYR A 78 24.61 3.01 28.13
C TYR A 78 24.33 2.34 26.78
N LEU A 79 25.31 1.62 26.24
CA LEU A 79 25.18 0.84 25.02
C LEU A 79 24.07 -0.21 25.08
N ASP A 80 23.92 -0.90 26.23
CA ASP A 80 22.88 -1.90 26.44
C ASP A 80 21.48 -1.29 26.67
N GLN A 81 21.41 0.03 26.89
CA GLN A 81 20.15 0.77 27.00
C GLN A 81 19.61 1.27 25.65
N ILE A 82 20.51 1.64 24.72
CA ILE A 82 20.15 2.24 23.43
C ILE A 82 20.31 1.26 22.26
N GLY A 83 20.87 0.07 22.48
CA GLY A 83 21.19 -0.89 21.45
C GLY A 83 20.64 -2.29 21.71
N ARG A 84 20.35 -3.01 20.62
CA ARG A 84 19.95 -4.43 20.59
C ARG A 84 21.19 -5.26 20.26
N ASN A 85 21.59 -6.18 21.13
CA ASN A 85 22.76 -7.04 20.90
C ASN A 85 22.39 -8.28 20.07
N LEU A 86 22.64 -8.22 18.76
CA LEU A 86 22.32 -9.28 17.80
C LEU A 86 23.12 -10.57 18.08
N THR A 87 24.37 -10.45 18.54
CA THR A 87 25.19 -11.61 18.86
C THR A 87 24.67 -12.34 20.12
N ALA A 88 24.15 -11.61 21.11
CA ALA A 88 23.50 -12.21 22.27
C ALA A 88 22.19 -12.91 21.92
N GLU A 89 21.41 -12.33 21.01
CA GLU A 89 20.18 -12.94 20.51
C GLU A 89 20.47 -14.19 19.64
N ALA A 90 21.52 -14.15 18.81
CA ALA A 90 21.98 -15.33 18.09
C ALA A 90 22.40 -16.47 19.04
N LYS A 91 23.07 -16.15 20.17
CA LYS A 91 23.42 -17.14 21.21
C LYS A 91 22.18 -17.73 21.91
N ALA A 92 21.11 -16.96 21.99
CA ALA A 92 19.85 -17.38 22.59
C ALA A 92 18.88 -18.06 21.59
N ASP A 93 19.30 -18.25 20.34
CA ASP A 93 18.52 -18.82 19.24
C ASP A 93 17.20 -18.08 18.98
N LEU A 94 17.26 -16.73 19.10
CA LEU A 94 16.10 -15.85 18.94
C LEU A 94 16.03 -15.20 17.54
N LEU A 95 17.05 -15.41 16.68
CA LEU A 95 17.09 -14.88 15.33
C LEU A 95 16.60 -15.91 14.32
N ASP A 96 15.86 -15.44 13.32
CA ASP A 96 15.44 -16.28 12.20
C ASP A 96 16.65 -16.78 11.38
N PRO A 97 16.57 -17.96 10.75
CA PRO A 97 17.65 -18.48 9.92
C PRO A 97 17.84 -17.63 8.67
N VAL A 98 19.07 -17.22 8.40
CA VAL A 98 19.42 -16.42 7.22
C VAL A 98 19.83 -17.35 6.08
N ILE A 99 19.13 -17.27 4.95
CA ILE A 99 19.28 -18.16 3.80
C ILE A 99 19.61 -17.36 2.55
N GLY A 100 20.55 -17.85 1.74
CA GLY A 100 20.89 -17.30 0.42
C GLY A 100 21.61 -15.96 0.44
N ARG A 101 22.31 -15.65 1.57
CA ARG A 101 23.11 -14.42 1.75
C ARG A 101 24.58 -14.70 2.12
N ASP A 102 25.07 -15.91 1.84
CA ASP A 102 26.41 -16.32 2.22
C ASP A 102 27.49 -15.45 1.61
N GLN A 103 27.34 -15.00 0.37
CA GLN A 103 28.34 -14.17 -0.32
C GLN A 103 28.41 -12.78 0.31
N GLU A 104 27.28 -12.13 0.53
CA GLU A 104 27.22 -10.79 1.13
C GLU A 104 27.69 -10.80 2.59
N ILE A 105 27.35 -11.87 3.35
CA ILE A 105 27.85 -12.06 4.72
C ILE A 105 29.37 -12.23 4.72
N GLN A 106 29.93 -13.07 3.82
CA GLN A 106 31.36 -13.27 3.70
C GLN A 106 32.09 -11.99 3.32
N GLU A 107 31.58 -11.25 2.31
CA GLU A 107 32.15 -9.97 1.89
C GLU A 107 32.17 -8.95 3.03
N THR A 108 31.04 -8.87 3.79
CA THR A 108 30.92 -8.02 4.98
C THR A 108 31.95 -8.39 6.04
N ALA A 109 32.14 -9.69 6.31
CA ALA A 109 33.14 -10.20 7.25
C ALA A 109 34.61 -9.91 6.80
N GLU A 110 34.87 -10.04 5.50
CA GLU A 110 36.15 -9.71 4.91
C GLU A 110 36.46 -8.21 5.03
N ILE A 111 35.50 -7.33 4.75
CA ILE A 111 35.69 -5.88 4.92
C ILE A 111 35.97 -5.54 6.38
N LEU A 112 35.20 -6.08 7.33
CA LEU A 112 35.41 -5.86 8.77
C LEU A 112 36.82 -6.31 9.25
N SER A 113 37.39 -7.30 8.59
CA SER A 113 38.72 -7.83 8.91
C SER A 113 39.88 -7.01 8.33
N ARG A 114 39.61 -6.01 7.50
CA ARG A 114 40.66 -5.15 6.90
C ARG A 114 41.28 -4.24 7.95
N ARG A 115 42.55 -3.92 7.75
CA ARG A 115 43.27 -2.98 8.62
C ARG A 115 42.80 -1.53 8.46
N ILE A 116 42.42 -1.16 7.25
CA ILE A 116 41.99 0.20 6.87
C ILE A 116 40.69 0.06 6.03
N LYS A 117 39.78 0.99 6.16
CA LYS A 117 38.44 0.95 5.51
C LYS A 117 37.69 -0.33 5.88
N ASN A 118 37.61 -0.59 7.16
CA ASN A 118 36.97 -1.78 7.74
C ASN A 118 35.48 -1.57 8.08
N ASN A 119 34.81 -0.60 7.45
CA ASN A 119 33.41 -0.33 7.68
C ASN A 119 32.62 -0.69 6.42
N PRO A 120 31.87 -1.80 6.39
CA PRO A 120 30.98 -2.15 5.30
C PRO A 120 29.72 -1.30 5.35
N ILE A 121 29.20 -0.95 4.18
CA ILE A 121 27.85 -0.38 4.02
C ILE A 121 27.06 -1.23 3.05
N LEU A 122 25.95 -1.78 3.53
CA LEU A 122 25.01 -2.60 2.74
C LEU A 122 24.11 -1.67 1.96
N VAL A 123 24.19 -1.70 0.64
CA VAL A 123 23.45 -0.82 -0.26
C VAL A 123 22.51 -1.64 -1.13
N GLY A 124 21.23 -1.37 -1.07
CA GLY A 124 20.22 -2.07 -1.86
C GLY A 124 18.83 -1.54 -1.57
N ASP A 125 17.84 -1.93 -2.39
CA ASP A 125 16.47 -1.47 -2.28
C ASP A 125 15.86 -1.79 -0.89
N ALA A 126 14.76 -1.10 -0.56
CA ALA A 126 14.00 -1.41 0.65
C ALA A 126 13.43 -2.84 0.56
N GLY A 127 13.51 -3.60 1.68
CA GLY A 127 12.95 -4.95 1.76
C GLY A 127 13.77 -6.07 1.11
N VAL A 128 15.02 -5.81 0.63
CA VAL A 128 15.88 -6.88 0.08
C VAL A 128 16.56 -7.76 1.14
N GLY A 129 16.44 -7.43 2.43
CA GLY A 129 17.00 -8.21 3.53
C GLY A 129 18.39 -7.75 3.97
N LYS A 130 18.72 -6.46 3.94
CA LYS A 130 19.99 -5.91 4.42
C LYS A 130 20.24 -6.21 5.90
N THR A 131 19.23 -6.06 6.74
CA THR A 131 19.30 -6.35 8.19
C THR A 131 19.54 -7.84 8.44
N ALA A 132 18.93 -8.72 7.66
CA ALA A 132 19.14 -10.17 7.75
C ALA A 132 20.61 -10.56 7.50
N ILE A 133 21.36 -9.87 6.62
CA ILE A 133 22.79 -10.11 6.41
C ILE A 133 23.58 -9.89 7.71
N VAL A 134 23.23 -8.86 8.47
CA VAL A 134 23.90 -8.54 9.74
C VAL A 134 23.53 -9.55 10.83
N GLU A 135 22.27 -10.00 10.86
CA GLU A 135 21.80 -11.08 11.74
C GLU A 135 22.51 -12.40 11.41
N GLY A 136 22.65 -12.74 10.11
CA GLY A 136 23.41 -13.91 9.66
C GLY A 136 24.90 -13.84 9.99
N LEU A 137 25.50 -12.64 9.92
CA LEU A 137 26.85 -12.43 10.39
C LEU A 137 26.98 -12.67 11.90
N ALA A 138 26.02 -12.21 12.71
CA ALA A 138 25.97 -12.47 14.14
C ALA A 138 25.87 -13.98 14.43
N GLN A 139 25.03 -14.72 13.68
CA GLN A 139 24.93 -16.18 13.79
C GLN A 139 26.26 -16.88 13.43
N LYS A 140 26.93 -16.45 12.34
CA LYS A 140 28.26 -17.00 11.95
C LYS A 140 29.37 -16.66 12.97
N ILE A 141 29.31 -15.50 13.62
CA ILE A 141 30.25 -15.17 14.73
C ILE A 141 30.05 -16.16 15.89
N VAL A 142 28.81 -16.42 16.29
CA VAL A 142 28.50 -17.39 17.36
C VAL A 142 28.90 -18.80 16.98
N GLY A 143 28.68 -19.21 15.72
CA GLY A 143 29.09 -20.49 15.18
C GLY A 143 30.61 -20.63 14.99
N GLY A 144 31.36 -19.52 15.06
CA GLY A 144 32.81 -19.50 14.87
C GLY A 144 33.27 -19.57 13.40
N ASP A 145 32.34 -19.45 12.46
CA ASP A 145 32.58 -19.50 10.99
C ASP A 145 32.84 -18.11 10.41
N VAL A 146 33.80 -17.41 11.00
CA VAL A 146 34.26 -16.08 10.60
C VAL A 146 35.75 -15.90 10.75
N PRO A 147 36.36 -14.91 10.06
CA PRO A 147 37.80 -14.58 10.25
C PRO A 147 38.13 -14.29 11.70
N ALA A 148 39.34 -14.70 12.12
CA ALA A 148 39.84 -14.58 13.51
C ALA A 148 39.74 -13.13 14.06
N ALA A 149 39.80 -12.10 13.19
CA ALA A 149 39.76 -10.69 13.58
C ALA A 149 38.41 -10.26 14.16
N ILE A 150 37.30 -10.97 13.84
CA ILE A 150 35.96 -10.64 14.25
C ILE A 150 35.27 -11.71 15.11
N LYS A 151 35.96 -12.82 15.40
CA LYS A 151 35.40 -13.98 16.10
C LYS A 151 34.88 -13.68 17.51
N ASP A 152 35.50 -12.75 18.21
CA ASP A 152 35.12 -12.37 19.58
C ASP A 152 34.37 -11.02 19.62
N LYS A 153 33.79 -10.59 18.49
CA LYS A 153 33.05 -9.32 18.40
C LYS A 153 31.57 -9.51 18.68
N ASP A 154 31.01 -8.52 19.34
CA ASP A 154 29.56 -8.38 19.52
C ASP A 154 29.02 -7.35 18.53
N ILE A 155 27.96 -7.69 17.80
CA ILE A 155 27.26 -6.76 16.91
C ILE A 155 26.10 -6.16 17.69
N ILE A 156 26.08 -4.82 17.81
CA ILE A 156 25.04 -4.09 18.51
C ILE A 156 24.35 -3.15 17.51
N SER A 157 23.07 -3.41 17.26
CA SER A 157 22.20 -2.54 16.46
C SER A 157 21.80 -1.32 17.29
N ILE A 158 22.05 -0.12 16.79
CA ILE A 158 21.77 1.15 17.47
C ILE A 158 20.53 1.79 16.86
N ASP A 159 19.58 2.13 17.73
CA ASP A 159 18.45 2.98 17.37
C ASP A 159 18.86 4.46 17.46
N LEU A 160 18.89 5.14 16.31
CA LEU A 160 19.22 6.57 16.23
C LEU A 160 18.23 7.44 17.00
N SER A 161 16.96 7.05 17.05
CA SER A 161 15.91 7.76 17.80
C SER A 161 16.17 7.71 19.32
N ALA A 162 16.77 6.61 19.81
CA ALA A 162 17.14 6.48 21.22
C ALA A 162 18.29 7.43 21.61
N LEU A 163 19.19 7.77 20.68
CA LEU A 163 20.24 8.78 20.89
C LEU A 163 19.67 10.20 21.03
N GLU A 164 18.57 10.48 20.34
CA GLU A 164 17.87 11.77 20.38
C GLU A 164 16.91 11.88 21.58
N SER A 165 16.48 10.76 22.13
CA SER A 165 15.51 10.71 23.23
C SER A 165 16.05 11.37 24.50
N GLY A 166 15.21 12.18 25.15
CA GLY A 166 15.57 12.91 26.38
C GLY A 166 16.46 14.15 26.16
N THR A 167 16.73 14.55 24.92
CA THR A 167 17.55 15.69 24.59
C THR A 167 16.74 16.97 24.36
N GLN A 168 16.20 17.58 25.44
CA GLN A 168 15.58 18.91 25.37
C GLN A 168 16.61 20.04 25.08
N TYR A 169 17.90 19.78 25.30
CA TYR A 169 19.01 20.71 25.06
C TYR A 169 20.07 20.07 24.19
N ARG A 170 20.56 20.82 23.21
CA ARG A 170 21.57 20.42 22.22
C ARG A 170 22.82 19.73 22.80
N GLY A 171 23.33 20.19 23.96
CA GLY A 171 24.48 19.59 24.64
C GLY A 171 24.24 18.19 25.19
N SER A 172 23.01 17.73 25.34
CA SER A 172 22.72 16.37 25.82
C SER A 172 22.89 15.33 24.67
N TYR A 173 22.51 15.66 23.45
CA TYR A 173 22.76 14.79 22.28
C TYR A 173 24.26 14.57 22.04
N GLU A 174 25.05 15.64 22.00
CA GLU A 174 26.51 15.54 21.85
C GLU A 174 27.14 14.69 22.95
N LYS A 175 26.67 14.83 24.19
CA LYS A 175 27.12 14.01 25.33
C LYS A 175 26.74 12.53 25.16
N ASN A 176 25.55 12.23 24.67
CA ASN A 176 25.09 10.86 24.41
C ASN A 176 26.00 10.20 23.35
N VAL A 177 26.30 10.87 22.26
CA VAL A 177 27.21 10.40 21.22
C VAL A 177 28.64 10.20 21.76
N GLN A 178 29.15 11.14 22.57
CA GLN A 178 30.47 10.98 23.21
C GLN A 178 30.49 9.78 24.14
N ASN A 179 29.47 9.54 24.92
CA ASN A 179 29.36 8.39 25.80
C ASN A 179 29.35 7.09 25.01
N LEU A 180 28.59 7.03 23.89
CA LEU A 180 28.59 5.88 22.96
C LEU A 180 30.00 5.59 22.43
N ILE A 181 30.66 6.60 21.86
CA ILE A 181 32.02 6.44 21.31
C ILE A 181 33.02 5.96 22.39
N LYS A 182 32.98 6.57 23.58
CA LYS A 182 33.83 6.21 24.69
C LYS A 182 33.62 4.77 25.13
N GLU A 183 32.41 4.33 25.28
CA GLU A 183 32.08 2.98 25.71
C GLU A 183 32.52 1.92 24.67
N VAL A 184 32.29 2.20 23.37
CA VAL A 184 32.77 1.32 22.29
C VAL A 184 34.33 1.20 22.29
N GLN A 185 35.02 2.32 22.54
CA GLN A 185 36.50 2.32 22.64
C GLN A 185 36.99 1.55 23.87
N GLU A 186 36.28 1.61 25.00
CA GLU A 186 36.62 0.88 26.21
C GLU A 186 36.39 -0.63 26.05
N ARG A 187 35.27 -1.06 25.46
CA ARG A 187 34.93 -2.48 25.25
C ARG A 187 35.78 -3.16 24.19
N LYS A 188 36.22 -2.46 23.13
CA LYS A 188 37.07 -2.92 22.00
C LYS A 188 36.54 -4.11 21.18
N ASN A 189 35.53 -4.83 21.67
CA ASN A 189 34.93 -6.00 21.01
C ASN A 189 33.60 -5.72 20.37
N VAL A 190 33.19 -4.45 20.15
CA VAL A 190 31.91 -4.04 19.64
C VAL A 190 32.02 -3.64 18.18
N ILE A 191 31.04 -4.09 17.38
CA ILE A 191 30.72 -3.59 16.04
C ILE A 191 29.34 -2.93 16.13
N LEU A 192 29.25 -1.66 15.76
CA LEU A 192 27.97 -0.96 15.71
C LEU A 192 27.28 -1.24 14.39
N PHE A 193 26.02 -1.54 14.44
CA PHE A 193 25.15 -1.61 13.26
C PHE A 193 24.18 -0.44 13.27
N PHE A 194 24.15 0.30 12.18
CA PHE A 194 23.17 1.36 11.92
C PHE A 194 22.32 0.99 10.73
N ASP A 195 21.07 0.68 10.99
CA ASP A 195 20.08 0.64 9.92
C ASP A 195 19.73 2.09 9.51
N GLU A 196 19.47 2.32 8.24
CA GLU A 196 19.26 3.66 7.68
C GLU A 196 20.40 4.66 7.99
N ILE A 197 21.67 4.21 7.81
CA ILE A 197 22.87 4.99 8.15
C ILE A 197 22.89 6.39 7.50
N HIS A 198 22.12 6.64 6.44
CA HIS A 198 22.01 7.96 5.82
C HIS A 198 21.49 9.03 6.80
N GLN A 199 20.69 8.65 7.80
CA GLN A 199 20.21 9.55 8.84
C GLN A 199 21.32 10.15 9.69
N ILE A 200 22.48 9.46 9.82
CA ILE A 200 23.64 9.96 10.56
C ILE A 200 24.14 11.29 10.01
N VAL A 201 24.02 11.54 8.70
CA VAL A 201 24.47 12.76 8.05
C VAL A 201 23.59 13.97 8.43
N GLY A 202 22.30 13.74 8.70
CA GLY A 202 21.32 14.79 9.08
C GLY A 202 21.15 14.94 10.60
N ALA A 203 21.45 13.92 11.38
CA ALA A 203 21.19 13.88 12.81
C ALA A 203 22.00 14.96 13.57
N GLY A 204 21.29 15.83 14.31
CA GLY A 204 21.90 16.89 15.12
C GLY A 204 22.29 18.17 14.38
N SER A 205 22.04 18.30 13.06
CA SER A 205 22.25 19.56 12.32
C SER A 205 20.94 20.36 12.27
N THR A 206 20.83 21.39 13.10
CA THR A 206 19.84 22.45 12.87
C THR A 206 20.43 23.44 11.86
N GLY A 207 19.65 23.83 10.83
CA GLY A 207 20.06 24.61 9.67
C GLY A 207 20.54 26.05 9.91
N ASP A 208 21.09 26.37 11.08
CA ASP A 208 21.71 27.66 11.37
C ASP A 208 23.20 27.62 11.05
N GLU A 209 23.70 28.68 10.40
CA GLU A 209 25.11 28.92 10.01
C GLU A 209 26.15 28.81 11.15
N ASN A 210 25.73 28.67 12.40
CA ASN A 210 26.59 28.40 13.57
C ASN A 210 26.61 26.93 13.95
N GLY A 211 27.03 26.08 13.01
CA GLY A 211 27.09 24.66 12.95
C GLY A 211 27.45 23.91 14.22
N GLY A 212 26.46 23.23 14.81
CA GLY A 212 26.72 22.10 15.70
C GLY A 212 27.23 20.91 14.89
N LYS A 213 28.18 20.18 15.46
CA LYS A 213 28.72 18.95 14.86
C LYS A 213 27.64 17.87 14.89
N GLY A 214 27.18 17.44 13.72
CA GLY A 214 26.29 16.29 13.58
C GLY A 214 26.97 14.99 14.02
N LEU A 215 26.20 13.90 14.17
CA LEU A 215 26.70 12.58 14.54
C LEU A 215 27.85 12.15 13.60
N SER A 216 27.73 12.40 12.30
CA SER A 216 28.76 12.09 11.31
C SER A 216 30.10 12.76 11.64
N ASP A 217 30.09 14.05 12.01
CA ASP A 217 31.32 14.79 12.32
C ASP A 217 32.00 14.30 13.60
N MET A 218 31.22 13.83 14.56
CA MET A 218 31.74 13.28 15.80
C MET A 218 32.34 11.87 15.62
N LEU A 219 31.75 11.07 14.69
CA LEU A 219 32.25 9.72 14.35
C LEU A 219 33.49 9.75 13.44
N LYS A 220 33.65 10.75 12.55
CA LYS A 220 34.78 10.85 11.59
C LYS A 220 36.16 10.64 12.21
N PRO A 221 36.54 11.22 13.37
CA PRO A 221 37.81 11.00 13.98
C PRO A 221 38.05 9.55 14.45
N ALA A 222 37.02 8.93 15.07
CA ALA A 222 37.10 7.56 15.58
C ALA A 222 37.17 6.53 14.43
N LEU A 223 36.40 6.72 13.36
CA LEU A 223 36.47 5.93 12.13
C LEU A 223 37.83 6.06 11.43
N SER A 224 38.41 7.28 11.45
CA SER A 224 39.73 7.51 10.83
C SER A 224 40.85 6.79 11.52
N ARG A 225 40.78 6.61 12.85
CA ARG A 225 41.77 5.91 13.66
C ARG A 225 41.52 4.40 13.78
N GLY A 226 40.37 3.91 13.23
CA GLY A 226 39.98 2.50 13.35
C GLY A 226 39.58 2.11 14.79
N GLU A 227 39.18 3.07 15.61
CA GLU A 227 38.80 2.85 17.01
C GLU A 227 37.37 2.32 17.14
N VAL A 228 36.56 2.51 16.12
CA VAL A 228 35.19 2.06 16.02
C VAL A 228 34.98 1.37 14.68
N SER A 229 34.33 0.21 14.70
CA SER A 229 33.90 -0.53 13.50
C SER A 229 32.38 -0.37 13.34
N ILE A 230 31.95 -0.01 12.14
CA ILE A 230 30.54 0.25 11.83
C ILE A 230 30.11 -0.58 10.63
N ILE A 231 28.95 -1.20 10.74
CA ILE A 231 28.17 -1.72 9.59
C ILE A 231 27.04 -0.73 9.36
N GLY A 232 26.87 -0.26 8.13
CA GLY A 232 25.72 0.58 7.74
C GLY A 232 24.79 -0.18 6.79
N ALA A 233 23.52 0.14 6.82
CA ALA A 233 22.56 -0.27 5.80
C ALA A 233 21.81 0.96 5.28
N THR A 234 21.56 1.04 3.96
CA THR A 234 20.82 2.15 3.33
C THR A 234 20.32 1.76 1.95
N THR A 235 19.47 2.57 1.36
CA THR A 235 19.07 2.42 -0.05
C THR A 235 20.10 3.02 -1.00
N GLN A 236 20.02 2.65 -2.30
CA GLN A 236 20.94 3.14 -3.32
C GLN A 236 20.84 4.68 -3.50
N ASP A 237 19.63 5.20 -3.47
CA ASP A 237 19.39 6.64 -3.66
C ASP A 237 19.88 7.46 -2.46
N GLU A 238 19.61 7.00 -1.25
CA GLU A 238 20.08 7.62 -0.02
C GLU A 238 21.60 7.58 0.09
N TYR A 239 22.22 6.45 -0.28
CA TYR A 239 23.68 6.33 -0.33
C TYR A 239 24.29 7.39 -1.25
N ARG A 240 23.78 7.54 -2.48
CA ARG A 240 24.25 8.54 -3.44
C ARG A 240 24.01 9.97 -2.96
N ASN A 241 22.85 10.21 -2.36
CA ASN A 241 22.42 11.55 -1.98
C ASN A 241 23.01 12.07 -0.67
N THR A 242 23.51 11.17 0.19
CA THR A 242 24.03 11.53 1.52
C THR A 242 25.48 11.11 1.68
N ILE A 243 25.77 9.82 1.82
CA ILE A 243 27.13 9.31 2.17
C ILE A 243 28.14 9.65 1.07
N MET A 244 27.80 9.46 -0.20
CA MET A 244 28.74 9.77 -1.30
C MET A 244 29.03 11.25 -1.47
N LYS A 245 28.11 12.13 -1.07
CA LYS A 245 28.34 13.58 -1.10
C LYS A 245 29.33 14.04 -0.02
N ASP A 246 29.44 13.29 1.08
CA ASP A 246 30.46 13.54 2.12
C ASP A 246 31.72 12.74 1.81
N ALA A 247 32.68 13.37 1.12
CA ALA A 247 33.93 12.76 0.71
C ALA A 247 34.76 12.17 1.88
N ALA A 248 34.55 12.65 3.11
CA ALA A 248 35.24 12.15 4.29
C ALA A 248 34.62 10.83 4.77
N LEU A 249 33.30 10.66 4.72
CA LEU A 249 32.60 9.42 5.01
C LEU A 249 32.81 8.40 3.88
N ALA A 250 32.60 8.79 2.63
CA ALA A 250 32.73 7.91 1.47
C ALA A 250 34.10 7.18 1.41
N ARG A 251 35.17 7.83 1.89
CA ARG A 251 36.52 7.22 1.96
C ARG A 251 36.71 6.20 3.10
N ARG A 252 35.74 6.09 4.02
CA ARG A 252 35.79 5.23 5.21
C ARG A 252 34.96 3.98 5.09
N PHE A 253 33.94 4.03 4.23
CA PHE A 253 33.05 2.91 3.98
C PHE A 253 33.47 2.15 2.71
N ASN A 254 33.12 0.86 2.66
CA ASN A 254 33.15 0.04 1.46
C ASN A 254 31.72 -0.48 1.25
N ASP A 255 31.20 -0.26 0.05
CA ASP A 255 29.87 -0.70 -0.32
C ASP A 255 29.81 -2.20 -0.63
N VAL A 256 28.79 -2.84 -0.12
CA VAL A 256 28.38 -4.20 -0.44
C VAL A 256 27.00 -4.09 -1.07
N THR A 257 26.91 -4.43 -2.35
CA THR A 257 25.63 -4.34 -3.08
C THR A 257 24.74 -5.52 -2.73
N VAL A 258 23.51 -5.22 -2.28
CA VAL A 258 22.51 -6.21 -1.90
C VAL A 258 21.36 -6.17 -2.89
N ASN A 259 21.32 -7.18 -3.77
CA ASN A 259 20.26 -7.31 -4.76
C ASN A 259 19.04 -8.07 -4.20
N ALA A 260 17.86 -7.85 -4.79
CA ALA A 260 16.69 -8.67 -4.52
C ALA A 260 16.99 -10.14 -4.87
N PRO A 261 16.62 -11.11 -4.00
CA PRO A 261 16.84 -12.52 -4.26
C PRO A 261 15.98 -13.03 -5.43
N SER A 262 16.39 -14.13 -6.06
CA SER A 262 15.58 -14.83 -7.07
C SER A 262 14.31 -15.44 -6.43
N LYS A 263 13.34 -15.86 -7.25
CA LYS A 263 12.14 -16.59 -6.77
C LYS A 263 12.51 -17.86 -6.02
N GLU A 264 13.50 -18.59 -6.53
CA GLU A 264 13.98 -19.85 -5.92
C GLU A 264 14.61 -19.59 -4.56
N THR A 265 15.46 -18.56 -4.47
CA THR A 265 16.07 -18.16 -3.21
C THR A 265 15.02 -17.65 -2.23
N THR A 266 14.07 -16.85 -2.70
CA THR A 266 12.93 -16.37 -1.89
C THR A 266 12.11 -17.53 -1.35
N PHE A 267 11.84 -18.54 -2.18
CA PHE A 267 11.12 -19.73 -1.72
C PHE A 267 11.86 -20.46 -0.61
N ALA A 268 13.18 -20.64 -0.74
CA ALA A 268 14.01 -21.23 0.32
C ALA A 268 13.97 -20.38 1.61
N ILE A 269 14.00 -19.05 1.50
CA ILE A 269 13.86 -18.15 2.65
C ILE A 269 12.52 -18.38 3.34
N LEU A 270 11.42 -18.36 2.59
CA LEU A 270 10.08 -18.57 3.14
C LEU A 270 9.93 -19.94 3.81
N GLN A 271 10.53 -20.98 3.23
CA GLN A 271 10.56 -22.31 3.87
C GLN A 271 11.32 -22.28 5.20
N GLY A 272 12.42 -21.52 5.29
CA GLY A 272 13.21 -21.40 6.52
C GLY A 272 12.49 -20.71 7.65
N ILE A 273 11.77 -19.63 7.35
CA ILE A 273 11.02 -18.86 8.36
C ILE A 273 9.61 -19.39 8.61
N ARG A 274 9.10 -20.29 7.76
CA ARG A 274 7.72 -20.84 7.82
C ARG A 274 7.32 -21.26 9.22
N LYS A 275 8.19 -21.99 9.91
CA LYS A 275 7.89 -22.54 11.22
C LYS A 275 7.58 -21.46 12.25
N SER A 276 8.33 -20.37 12.29
CA SER A 276 8.07 -19.22 13.16
C SER A 276 6.68 -18.63 12.93
N TYR A 277 6.28 -18.46 11.66
CA TYR A 277 4.96 -17.92 11.30
C TYR A 277 3.82 -18.88 11.59
N GLU A 278 4.01 -20.20 11.31
CA GLU A 278 3.03 -21.24 11.65
C GLU A 278 2.78 -21.35 13.15
N GLU A 279 3.84 -21.24 13.97
CA GLU A 279 3.75 -21.28 15.43
C GLU A 279 3.11 -20.01 15.99
N HIS A 280 3.41 -18.83 15.40
CA HIS A 280 2.85 -17.57 15.85
C HIS A 280 1.35 -17.45 15.57
N HIS A 281 0.93 -17.78 14.35
CA HIS A 281 -0.48 -17.63 13.92
C HIS A 281 -1.33 -18.87 14.12
N GLN A 282 -0.73 -20.01 14.48
CA GLN A 282 -1.42 -21.30 14.59
C GLN A 282 -2.13 -21.68 13.26
N VAL A 283 -1.44 -21.47 12.11
CA VAL A 283 -1.93 -21.73 10.75
C VAL A 283 -0.89 -22.53 10.00
N LYS A 284 -1.29 -23.53 9.21
CA LYS A 284 -0.36 -24.27 8.33
C LYS A 284 -0.17 -23.56 6.99
N LEU A 285 1.09 -23.44 6.56
CA LEU A 285 1.53 -22.78 5.34
C LEU A 285 2.19 -23.76 4.37
N PRO A 286 1.44 -24.51 3.56
CA PRO A 286 2.01 -25.47 2.62
C PRO A 286 2.77 -24.80 1.47
N ASP A 287 3.67 -25.54 0.81
CA ASP A 287 4.57 -25.03 -0.23
C ASP A 287 3.89 -24.33 -1.41
N ASN A 288 2.67 -24.75 -1.77
CA ASN A 288 1.89 -24.11 -2.82
C ASN A 288 1.44 -22.69 -2.43
N VAL A 289 1.21 -22.45 -1.14
CA VAL A 289 0.87 -21.10 -0.62
C VAL A 289 2.08 -20.20 -0.63
N LEU A 290 3.27 -20.71 -0.24
CA LEU A 290 4.53 -19.96 -0.31
C LEU A 290 4.86 -19.54 -1.74
N LYS A 291 4.68 -20.45 -2.71
CA LYS A 291 4.86 -20.16 -4.14
C LYS A 291 3.84 -19.12 -4.62
N ALA A 292 2.58 -19.26 -4.24
CA ALA A 292 1.55 -18.28 -4.59
C ALA A 292 1.85 -16.89 -4.01
N ALA A 293 2.38 -16.80 -2.78
CA ALA A 293 2.80 -15.53 -2.18
C ALA A 293 3.91 -14.85 -2.97
N ILE A 294 4.91 -15.61 -3.47
CA ILE A 294 5.98 -15.10 -4.32
C ILE A 294 5.41 -14.59 -5.65
N ASP A 295 4.66 -15.44 -6.36
CA ASP A 295 4.16 -15.11 -7.69
C ASP A 295 3.17 -13.94 -7.65
N TYR A 296 2.25 -13.92 -6.71
CA TYR A 296 1.28 -12.84 -6.56
C TYR A 296 1.94 -11.54 -6.07
N SER A 297 2.91 -11.61 -5.15
CA SER A 297 3.65 -10.41 -4.73
C SER A 297 4.44 -9.79 -5.89
N GLU A 298 5.04 -10.60 -6.74
CA GLU A 298 5.79 -10.11 -7.88
C GLU A 298 4.87 -9.52 -8.97
N GLN A 299 3.74 -10.15 -9.20
CA GLN A 299 2.77 -9.71 -10.20
C GLN A 299 1.97 -8.48 -9.78
N TYR A 300 1.54 -8.41 -8.51
CA TYR A 300 0.57 -7.43 -8.04
C TYR A 300 1.16 -6.36 -7.11
N ILE A 301 2.39 -6.55 -6.58
CA ILE A 301 3.07 -5.60 -5.68
C ILE A 301 4.45 -5.22 -6.26
N PRO A 302 4.50 -4.48 -7.38
CA PRO A 302 5.78 -4.14 -8.03
C PRO A 302 6.60 -3.09 -7.27
N GLN A 303 5.99 -2.34 -6.33
CA GLN A 303 6.65 -1.23 -5.63
C GLN A 303 7.59 -1.67 -4.51
N ARG A 304 7.52 -2.94 -4.10
CA ARG A 304 8.36 -3.51 -3.04
C ARG A 304 9.23 -4.64 -3.57
N SER A 305 10.36 -4.89 -2.92
CA SER A 305 11.30 -5.92 -3.33
C SER A 305 11.02 -7.26 -2.63
N LEU A 306 11.41 -8.36 -3.27
CA LEU A 306 11.53 -9.65 -2.60
C LEU A 306 12.74 -9.62 -1.63
N PRO A 307 12.69 -10.34 -0.50
CA PRO A 307 11.62 -11.26 -0.05
C PRO A 307 10.51 -10.57 0.74
N ASP A 308 10.69 -9.33 1.18
CA ASP A 308 9.84 -8.60 2.11
C ASP A 308 8.34 -8.63 1.74
N LYS A 309 8.01 -8.29 0.49
CA LYS A 309 6.62 -8.30 0.01
C LYS A 309 5.95 -9.68 0.05
N ALA A 310 6.72 -10.77 -0.08
CA ALA A 310 6.18 -12.13 0.01
C ALA A 310 6.01 -12.57 1.47
N ILE A 311 6.91 -12.14 2.35
CA ILE A 311 6.82 -12.33 3.81
C ILE A 311 5.59 -11.62 4.36
N ASP A 312 5.41 -10.34 4.01
CA ASP A 312 4.23 -9.56 4.41
C ASP A 312 2.90 -10.22 3.99
N LEU A 313 2.85 -10.77 2.76
CA LEU A 313 1.64 -11.47 2.29
C LEU A 313 1.34 -12.73 3.09
N ILE A 314 2.37 -13.50 3.45
CA ILE A 314 2.21 -14.71 4.27
C ILE A 314 1.74 -14.32 5.67
N ASP A 315 2.37 -13.32 6.27
CA ASP A 315 2.02 -12.83 7.61
C ASP A 315 0.58 -12.33 7.66
N MET A 316 0.21 -11.48 6.72
CA MET A 316 -1.15 -10.93 6.62
C MET A 316 -2.19 -12.02 6.36
N THR A 317 -1.88 -13.02 5.52
CA THR A 317 -2.78 -14.13 5.21
C THR A 317 -2.96 -15.03 6.42
N ALA A 318 -1.87 -15.37 7.11
CA ALA A 318 -1.90 -16.19 8.32
C ALA A 318 -2.67 -15.49 9.45
N ALA A 319 -2.42 -14.19 9.68
CA ALA A 319 -3.15 -13.38 10.64
C ALA A 319 -4.66 -13.34 10.34
N HIS A 320 -5.02 -13.19 9.05
CA HIS A 320 -6.41 -13.16 8.63
C HIS A 320 -7.12 -14.51 8.85
N LEU A 321 -6.46 -15.60 8.51
CA LEU A 321 -6.99 -16.94 8.74
C LEU A 321 -7.14 -17.24 10.24
N ALA A 322 -6.15 -16.86 11.05
CA ALA A 322 -6.22 -16.97 12.50
C ALA A 322 -7.42 -16.19 13.08
N ALA A 323 -7.68 -14.98 12.57
CA ALA A 323 -8.83 -14.18 12.98
C ALA A 323 -10.19 -14.77 12.55
N LYS A 324 -10.25 -15.42 11.37
CA LYS A 324 -11.45 -16.15 10.90
C LYS A 324 -11.72 -17.43 11.70
N HIS A 325 -10.67 -18.04 12.20
CA HIS A 325 -10.72 -19.28 12.98
C HIS A 325 -10.07 -19.06 14.35
N PRO A 326 -10.71 -18.30 15.25
CA PRO A 326 -10.13 -18.05 16.56
C PRO A 326 -9.96 -19.41 17.26
N VAL A 327 -8.71 -19.82 17.40
CA VAL A 327 -8.37 -20.98 18.24
C VAL A 327 -8.65 -20.53 19.66
N THR A 328 -9.75 -21.00 20.24
CA THR A 328 -10.03 -20.79 21.64
C THR A 328 -8.87 -21.42 22.39
N ASP A 329 -8.17 -20.65 23.21
CA ASP A 329 -6.97 -21.11 23.90
C ASP A 329 -7.35 -22.22 24.88
N LYS A 330 -7.23 -23.47 24.41
CA LYS A 330 -7.56 -24.67 25.18
C LYS A 330 -6.83 -24.69 26.52
N VAL A 331 -5.61 -24.16 26.55
CA VAL A 331 -4.79 -24.02 27.77
C VAL A 331 -5.40 -22.98 28.71
N SER A 332 -5.98 -21.91 28.21
CA SER A 332 -6.67 -20.91 29.04
C SER A 332 -8.01 -21.45 29.56
N LEU A 333 -8.78 -22.16 28.74
CA LEU A 333 -10.01 -22.84 29.16
C LEU A 333 -9.74 -23.95 30.19
N GLU A 334 -8.66 -24.72 30.04
CA GLU A 334 -8.24 -25.71 31.03
C GLU A 334 -7.80 -25.08 32.34
N LYS A 335 -7.10 -23.93 32.31
CA LYS A 335 -6.76 -23.15 33.49
C LYS A 335 -8.00 -22.58 34.19
N GLU A 336 -8.92 -22.00 33.40
CA GLU A 336 -10.18 -21.49 33.95
C GLU A 336 -11.03 -22.61 34.55
N LEU A 337 -11.08 -23.78 33.90
CA LEU A 337 -11.76 -24.96 34.43
C LEU A 337 -11.15 -25.44 35.76
N ALA A 338 -9.81 -25.50 35.82
CA ALA A 338 -9.10 -25.87 37.00
C ALA A 338 -9.35 -24.85 38.18
N ALA A 339 -9.32 -23.55 37.84
CA ALA A 339 -9.62 -22.48 38.82
C ALA A 339 -11.09 -22.55 39.31
N ALA A 340 -12.04 -22.77 38.42
CA ALA A 340 -13.45 -22.92 38.75
C ALA A 340 -13.71 -24.16 39.63
N LYS A 341 -13.02 -25.28 39.34
CA LYS A 341 -13.07 -26.49 40.18
C LYS A 341 -12.51 -26.25 41.57
N GLN A 342 -11.38 -25.54 41.69
CA GLN A 342 -10.80 -25.17 43.00
C GLN A 342 -11.71 -24.22 43.77
N GLN A 343 -12.33 -23.23 43.08
CA GLN A 343 -13.24 -22.29 43.73
C GLN A 343 -14.49 -23.01 44.28
N LYS A 344 -15.10 -23.89 43.50
CA LYS A 344 -16.23 -24.71 43.92
C LYS A 344 -15.92 -25.53 45.18
N GLU A 345 -14.70 -26.13 45.27
CA GLU A 345 -14.30 -26.86 46.48
C GLU A 345 -14.15 -25.96 47.72
N LYS A 346 -13.63 -24.74 47.55
CA LYS A 346 -13.51 -23.75 48.61
C LYS A 346 -14.87 -23.30 49.11
N ASP A 347 -15.80 -23.00 48.21
CA ASP A 347 -17.15 -22.55 48.54
C ASP A 347 -17.98 -23.68 49.17
N ALA A 348 -17.79 -24.92 48.72
CA ALA A 348 -18.41 -26.09 49.38
C ALA A 348 -17.89 -26.33 50.79
N LYS A 349 -16.58 -26.13 51.03
CA LYS A 349 -15.99 -26.23 52.41
C LYS A 349 -16.40 -25.09 53.31
N ALA A 350 -16.76 -23.94 52.76
CA ALA A 350 -17.27 -22.76 53.45
C ALA A 350 -18.80 -22.79 53.64
N GLU A 351 -19.47 -23.91 53.32
CA GLU A 351 -20.93 -24.11 53.37
C GLU A 351 -21.75 -23.12 52.53
N ASN A 352 -21.09 -22.45 51.57
CA ASN A 352 -21.74 -21.51 50.64
C ASN A 352 -22.28 -22.27 49.40
N TYR A 353 -23.40 -22.97 49.57
CA TYR A 353 -23.98 -23.84 48.54
C TYR A 353 -24.51 -23.07 47.33
N GLU A 354 -24.89 -21.80 47.47
CA GLU A 354 -25.37 -21.00 46.38
C GLU A 354 -24.21 -20.61 45.40
N ALA A 355 -23.05 -20.22 45.94
CA ALA A 355 -21.86 -19.96 45.12
C ALA A 355 -21.33 -21.24 44.47
N ALA A 356 -21.27 -22.35 45.23
CA ALA A 356 -20.86 -23.64 44.69
C ALA A 356 -21.79 -24.16 43.55
N ALA A 357 -23.09 -23.84 43.57
CA ALA A 357 -24.03 -24.15 42.50
C ALA A 357 -23.76 -23.34 41.23
N LYS A 358 -23.44 -22.03 41.34
CA LYS A 358 -23.05 -21.16 40.25
C LYS A 358 -21.74 -21.65 39.59
N ASP A 359 -20.76 -22.02 40.40
CA ASP A 359 -19.49 -22.57 39.90
C ASP A 359 -19.68 -23.91 39.20
N LYS A 360 -20.60 -24.75 39.66
CA LYS A 360 -20.97 -26.01 38.97
C LYS A 360 -21.55 -25.74 37.59
N GLU A 361 -22.41 -24.73 37.44
CA GLU A 361 -22.95 -24.34 36.16
C GLU A 361 -21.86 -23.78 35.23
N ARG A 362 -20.93 -22.96 35.75
CA ARG A 362 -19.77 -22.46 35.03
C ARG A 362 -18.85 -23.60 34.55
N ILE A 363 -18.56 -24.56 35.44
CA ILE A 363 -17.78 -25.76 35.10
C ILE A 363 -18.45 -26.55 33.95
N SER A 364 -19.77 -26.77 34.05
CA SER A 364 -20.51 -27.49 33.01
C SER A 364 -20.47 -26.75 31.65
N LYS A 365 -20.52 -25.42 31.64
CA LYS A 365 -20.36 -24.59 30.42
C LYS A 365 -18.96 -24.69 29.83
N LEU A 366 -17.91 -24.62 30.68
CA LEU A 366 -16.52 -24.76 30.25
C LEU A 366 -16.19 -26.17 29.75
N GLU A 367 -16.74 -27.22 30.40
CA GLU A 367 -16.62 -28.61 29.94
C GLU A 367 -17.37 -28.86 28.63
N ALA A 368 -18.53 -28.26 28.42
CA ALA A 368 -19.25 -28.30 27.15
C ALA A 368 -18.50 -27.58 26.03
N GLN A 369 -17.90 -26.44 26.34
CA GLN A 369 -17.03 -25.70 25.38
C GLN A 369 -15.80 -26.55 25.01
N LEU A 370 -15.08 -27.11 25.98
CA LEU A 370 -13.95 -28.01 25.74
C LEU A 370 -14.33 -29.27 24.95
N SER A 371 -15.53 -29.84 25.16
CA SER A 371 -15.98 -31.03 24.41
C SER A 371 -16.48 -30.69 23.01
N SER A 372 -17.09 -29.53 22.79
CA SER A 372 -17.50 -29.10 21.44
C SER A 372 -16.31 -28.70 20.56
N GLU A 373 -15.20 -28.31 21.15
CA GLU A 373 -13.96 -27.95 20.46
C GLU A 373 -13.06 -29.14 20.16
N SER A 374 -13.24 -30.29 20.81
CA SER A 374 -12.47 -31.50 20.50
C SER A 374 -12.71 -32.07 19.11
N ASP A 375 -13.84 -31.73 18.47
CA ASP A 375 -14.19 -32.12 17.09
C ASP A 375 -13.85 -31.09 16.01
N GLN A 376 -13.39 -29.87 16.34
CA GLN A 376 -13.13 -28.79 15.38
C GLN A 376 -11.73 -28.17 15.44
N SER A 377 -10.80 -28.68 16.23
CA SER A 377 -9.45 -28.11 16.35
C SER A 377 -8.46 -28.66 15.30
N GLU A 378 -8.83 -28.70 14.01
CA GLU A 378 -7.82 -28.81 12.96
C GLU A 378 -7.21 -27.42 12.73
N THR A 379 -5.89 -27.31 12.92
CA THR A 379 -5.12 -26.09 12.59
C THR A 379 -5.48 -25.67 11.17
N PRO A 380 -5.99 -24.45 10.94
CA PRO A 380 -6.40 -24.02 9.60
C PRO A 380 -5.22 -24.12 8.62
N ILE A 381 -5.50 -24.62 7.43
CA ILE A 381 -4.50 -24.79 6.37
C ILE A 381 -4.75 -23.72 5.33
N ALA A 382 -3.79 -22.83 5.14
CA ALA A 382 -3.87 -21.78 4.13
C ALA A 382 -3.93 -22.37 2.71
N GLN A 383 -4.68 -21.70 1.84
CA GLN A 383 -4.83 -22.04 0.43
C GLN A 383 -4.29 -20.88 -0.44
N PRO A 384 -3.88 -21.12 -1.69
CA PRO A 384 -3.51 -20.05 -2.61
C PRO A 384 -4.61 -18.99 -2.79
N ALA A 385 -5.88 -19.35 -2.63
CA ALA A 385 -7.03 -18.44 -2.66
C ALA A 385 -6.99 -17.41 -1.50
N ASP A 386 -6.48 -17.79 -0.33
CA ASP A 386 -6.36 -16.89 0.82
C ASP A 386 -5.27 -15.82 0.57
N ILE A 387 -4.18 -16.20 -0.11
CA ILE A 387 -3.16 -15.24 -0.58
C ILE A 387 -3.80 -14.28 -1.60
N ALA A 388 -4.61 -14.78 -2.54
CA ALA A 388 -5.31 -13.94 -3.51
C ALA A 388 -6.26 -12.94 -2.81
N GLU A 389 -7.01 -13.38 -1.78
CA GLU A 389 -7.85 -12.48 -0.97
C GLU A 389 -7.03 -11.41 -0.25
N SER A 390 -5.86 -11.77 0.27
CA SER A 390 -4.95 -10.83 0.94
C SER A 390 -4.38 -9.80 -0.03
N VAL A 391 -4.01 -10.21 -1.24
CA VAL A 391 -3.59 -9.30 -2.32
C VAL A 391 -4.74 -8.38 -2.73
N GLU A 392 -5.96 -8.90 -2.87
CA GLU A 392 -7.14 -8.11 -3.20
C GLU A 392 -7.40 -7.01 -2.16
N ARG A 393 -7.27 -7.31 -0.89
CA ARG A 393 -7.40 -6.33 0.21
C ARG A 393 -6.31 -5.25 0.17
N LEU A 394 -5.08 -5.66 -0.14
CA LEU A 394 -3.93 -4.76 -0.17
C LEU A 394 -3.95 -3.82 -1.38
N THR A 395 -4.34 -4.35 -2.54
CA THR A 395 -4.21 -3.66 -3.84
C THR A 395 -5.53 -3.16 -4.40
N GLY A 396 -6.67 -3.65 -3.89
CA GLY A 396 -7.99 -3.42 -4.47
C GLY A 396 -8.26 -4.19 -5.76
N ILE A 397 -7.35 -5.09 -6.18
CA ILE A 397 -7.46 -5.87 -7.42
C ILE A 397 -8.16 -7.18 -7.09
N PRO A 398 -9.27 -7.55 -7.76
CA PRO A 398 -10.03 -8.76 -7.48
C PRO A 398 -9.31 -10.05 -7.93
N VAL A 399 -8.15 -10.32 -7.34
CA VAL A 399 -7.26 -11.44 -7.71
C VAL A 399 -7.93 -12.80 -7.43
N SER A 400 -8.73 -12.90 -6.37
CA SER A 400 -9.47 -14.12 -6.02
C SER A 400 -10.45 -14.54 -7.10
N GLN A 401 -11.06 -13.56 -7.79
CA GLN A 401 -11.98 -13.80 -8.91
C GLN A 401 -11.24 -14.07 -10.23
N MET A 402 -10.00 -13.59 -10.36
CA MET A 402 -9.20 -13.72 -11.58
C MET A 402 -8.59 -15.12 -11.74
N SER A 403 -8.28 -15.85 -10.67
CA SER A 403 -7.56 -17.12 -10.74
C SER A 403 -8.43 -18.34 -11.11
N ALA A 404 -9.70 -18.36 -10.68
CA ALA A 404 -10.58 -19.53 -10.89
C ALA A 404 -11.48 -19.41 -12.13
N ASN A 405 -11.84 -18.18 -12.56
CA ASN A 405 -12.83 -17.93 -13.61
C ASN A 405 -12.29 -17.13 -14.81
N ASP A 406 -10.99 -16.81 -14.86
CA ASP A 406 -10.44 -15.93 -15.92
C ASP A 406 -10.73 -16.47 -17.33
N MET A 407 -10.57 -17.78 -17.55
CA MET A 407 -10.84 -18.40 -18.84
C MET A 407 -12.33 -18.35 -19.22
N GLU A 408 -13.24 -18.52 -18.28
CA GLU A 408 -14.69 -18.42 -18.55
C GLU A 408 -15.12 -16.97 -18.73
N ARG A 409 -14.58 -16.05 -17.94
CA ARG A 409 -14.83 -14.60 -18.13
C ARG A 409 -14.32 -14.12 -19.47
N LEU A 410 -13.12 -14.54 -19.89
CA LEU A 410 -12.57 -14.22 -21.21
C LEU A 410 -13.39 -14.83 -22.35
N LYS A 411 -13.94 -16.03 -22.18
CA LYS A 411 -14.85 -16.64 -23.17
C LYS A 411 -16.13 -15.82 -23.36
N GLY A 412 -16.74 -15.36 -22.27
CA GLY A 412 -17.98 -14.58 -22.29
C GLY A 412 -17.83 -13.08 -22.59
N MET A 413 -16.59 -12.55 -22.61
CA MET A 413 -16.30 -11.10 -22.74
C MET A 413 -16.90 -10.48 -24.01
N ASP A 414 -16.77 -11.16 -25.16
CA ASP A 414 -17.32 -10.70 -26.45
C ASP A 414 -18.83 -10.44 -26.37
N ALA A 415 -19.59 -11.38 -25.83
CA ALA A 415 -21.03 -11.24 -25.71
C ALA A 415 -21.44 -10.11 -24.73
N ARG A 416 -20.73 -9.99 -23.59
CA ARG A 416 -21.01 -8.92 -22.61
C ARG A 416 -20.74 -7.54 -23.19
N LEU A 417 -19.62 -7.36 -23.90
CA LEU A 417 -19.28 -6.08 -24.50
C LEU A 417 -20.25 -5.72 -25.65
N LYS A 418 -20.60 -6.67 -26.51
CA LYS A 418 -21.57 -6.46 -27.60
C LYS A 418 -22.98 -6.12 -27.10
N ALA A 419 -23.35 -6.57 -25.91
CA ALA A 419 -24.61 -6.19 -25.32
C ALA A 419 -24.71 -4.69 -24.97
N HIS A 420 -23.58 -4.01 -24.77
CA HIS A 420 -23.51 -2.59 -24.42
C HIS A 420 -23.00 -1.71 -25.55
N ILE A 421 -22.21 -2.28 -26.48
CA ILE A 421 -21.60 -1.57 -27.60
C ILE A 421 -22.29 -2.00 -28.87
N ILE A 422 -23.21 -1.16 -29.32
CA ILE A 422 -24.05 -1.46 -30.48
C ILE A 422 -23.38 -0.99 -31.79
N GLY A 423 -23.49 -1.79 -32.84
CA GLY A 423 -23.03 -1.45 -34.19
C GLY A 423 -21.52 -1.49 -34.41
N GLN A 424 -20.74 -2.08 -33.44
CA GLN A 424 -19.28 -2.15 -33.51
C GLN A 424 -18.77 -3.58 -33.24
N ASP A 425 -19.46 -4.59 -33.76
CA ASP A 425 -19.18 -6.00 -33.47
C ASP A 425 -17.77 -6.43 -33.87
N GLU A 426 -17.27 -5.96 -35.00
CA GLU A 426 -15.90 -6.25 -35.49
C GLU A 426 -14.84 -5.61 -34.60
N ALA A 427 -15.07 -4.36 -34.18
CA ALA A 427 -14.20 -3.64 -33.28
C ALA A 427 -14.08 -4.35 -31.93
N VAL A 428 -15.20 -4.74 -31.32
CA VAL A 428 -15.26 -5.50 -30.06
C VAL A 428 -14.53 -6.82 -30.20
N THR A 429 -14.79 -7.57 -31.28
CA THR A 429 -14.15 -8.88 -31.51
C THR A 429 -12.63 -8.77 -31.66
N ALA A 430 -12.14 -7.73 -32.36
CA ALA A 430 -10.71 -7.49 -32.54
C ALA A 430 -10.00 -7.23 -31.19
N VAL A 431 -10.61 -6.39 -30.34
CA VAL A 431 -10.08 -6.08 -29.01
C VAL A 431 -10.06 -7.32 -28.11
N VAL A 432 -11.19 -8.03 -28.05
CA VAL A 432 -11.32 -9.24 -27.21
C VAL A 432 -10.33 -10.33 -27.61
N ASN A 433 -10.15 -10.55 -28.93
CA ASN A 433 -9.21 -11.56 -29.40
C ASN A 433 -7.74 -11.20 -29.07
N ALA A 434 -7.37 -9.93 -29.14
CA ALA A 434 -6.02 -9.49 -28.75
C ALA A 434 -5.79 -9.70 -27.24
N ILE A 435 -6.76 -9.32 -26.40
CA ILE A 435 -6.69 -9.52 -24.95
C ILE A 435 -6.62 -11.03 -24.62
N ARG A 436 -7.42 -11.86 -25.29
CA ARG A 436 -7.39 -13.32 -25.11
C ARG A 436 -6.02 -13.92 -25.45
N ARG A 437 -5.38 -13.48 -26.55
CA ARG A 437 -4.03 -13.96 -26.92
C ARG A 437 -3.00 -13.62 -25.85
N ASN A 438 -3.00 -12.38 -25.37
CA ASN A 438 -2.07 -11.96 -24.32
C ASN A 438 -2.27 -12.73 -23.01
N ARG A 439 -3.52 -12.82 -22.54
CA ARG A 439 -3.86 -13.54 -21.29
C ARG A 439 -3.63 -15.05 -21.37
N ALA A 440 -3.69 -15.63 -22.56
CA ALA A 440 -3.36 -17.03 -22.77
C ALA A 440 -1.83 -17.29 -22.85
N GLY A 441 -1.00 -16.25 -22.72
CA GLY A 441 0.47 -16.38 -22.70
C GLY A 441 1.11 -16.55 -24.08
N PHE A 442 0.40 -16.21 -25.17
CA PHE A 442 0.94 -16.31 -26.54
C PHE A 442 1.69 -15.04 -26.99
N ASP A 443 1.64 -13.97 -26.21
CA ASP A 443 2.39 -12.72 -26.50
C ASP A 443 3.66 -12.63 -25.62
N GLU A 444 4.66 -11.86 -26.08
CA GLU A 444 5.90 -11.62 -25.32
C GLU A 444 5.62 -10.92 -23.99
N GLY A 445 6.02 -11.54 -22.88
CA GLY A 445 5.66 -11.17 -21.51
C GLY A 445 6.14 -9.79 -21.00
N ASN A 446 6.73 -8.95 -21.86
CA ASN A 446 7.21 -7.62 -21.48
C ASN A 446 6.29 -6.48 -21.91
N ARG A 447 5.28 -6.73 -22.73
CA ARG A 447 4.37 -5.70 -23.27
C ARG A 447 3.15 -5.49 -22.36
N PRO A 448 2.40 -4.37 -22.52
CA PRO A 448 1.09 -4.18 -21.89
C PRO A 448 0.11 -5.32 -22.26
N ILE A 449 -0.95 -5.52 -21.44
CA ILE A 449 -2.01 -6.51 -21.73
C ILE A 449 -2.59 -6.34 -23.14
N GLY A 450 -2.68 -5.10 -23.61
CA GLY A 450 -3.08 -4.76 -24.97
C GLY A 450 -2.74 -3.31 -25.28
N SER A 451 -2.38 -3.07 -26.54
CA SER A 451 -2.20 -1.73 -27.10
C SER A 451 -3.09 -1.58 -28.33
N PHE A 452 -4.01 -0.62 -28.30
CA PHE A 452 -5.04 -0.44 -29.32
C PHE A 452 -5.07 0.99 -29.84
N LEU A 453 -5.23 1.15 -31.15
CA LEU A 453 -5.56 2.43 -31.77
C LEU A 453 -7.01 2.37 -32.29
N PHE A 454 -7.91 3.11 -31.64
CA PHE A 454 -9.31 3.23 -32.03
C PHE A 454 -9.46 4.41 -32.99
N VAL A 455 -9.81 4.14 -34.24
CA VAL A 455 -9.97 5.15 -35.26
C VAL A 455 -11.40 5.18 -35.78
N GLY A 456 -11.91 6.34 -36.13
CA GLY A 456 -13.27 6.48 -36.65
C GLY A 456 -13.90 7.84 -36.35
N PRO A 457 -15.10 8.09 -36.85
CA PRO A 457 -15.83 9.34 -36.66
C PRO A 457 -16.09 9.66 -35.19
N THR A 458 -16.50 10.87 -34.90
CA THR A 458 -16.91 11.26 -33.54
C THR A 458 -18.25 10.62 -33.18
N GLY A 459 -18.43 10.22 -31.91
CA GLY A 459 -19.72 9.77 -31.39
C GLY A 459 -20.15 8.35 -31.78
N VAL A 460 -19.26 7.51 -32.32
CA VAL A 460 -19.54 6.12 -32.73
C VAL A 460 -19.31 5.07 -31.62
N GLY A 461 -18.89 5.48 -30.41
CA GLY A 461 -18.76 4.58 -29.26
C GLY A 461 -17.32 4.24 -28.84
N LYS A 462 -16.26 4.88 -29.40
CA LYS A 462 -14.85 4.63 -29.02
C LYS A 462 -14.62 4.71 -27.51
N THR A 463 -14.99 5.82 -26.89
CA THR A 463 -14.81 6.03 -25.43
C THR A 463 -15.74 5.14 -24.59
N GLU A 464 -16.92 4.78 -25.12
CA GLU A 464 -17.83 3.88 -24.41
C GLU A 464 -17.28 2.46 -24.33
N LEU A 465 -16.66 1.97 -25.42
CA LEU A 465 -15.96 0.67 -25.38
C LEU A 465 -14.84 0.65 -24.32
N VAL A 466 -14.10 1.74 -24.18
CA VAL A 466 -13.06 1.86 -23.12
C VAL A 466 -13.67 1.70 -21.73
N LYS A 467 -14.82 2.35 -21.45
CA LYS A 467 -15.50 2.27 -20.15
C LYS A 467 -16.02 0.87 -19.86
N GLN A 468 -16.67 0.25 -20.86
CA GLN A 468 -17.21 -1.10 -20.69
C GLN A 468 -16.07 -2.13 -20.56
N LEU A 469 -14.95 -1.93 -21.25
CA LEU A 469 -13.76 -2.76 -21.11
C LEU A 469 -13.15 -2.64 -19.71
N ALA A 470 -13.04 -1.42 -19.16
CA ALA A 470 -12.56 -1.21 -17.80
C ALA A 470 -13.45 -1.91 -16.76
N LYS A 471 -14.76 -1.77 -16.92
CA LYS A 471 -15.76 -2.44 -16.07
C LYS A 471 -15.64 -3.97 -16.14
N ASP A 472 -15.46 -4.52 -17.34
CA ASP A 472 -15.36 -5.97 -17.54
C ASP A 472 -14.01 -6.53 -17.05
N MET A 473 -12.89 -5.86 -17.33
CA MET A 473 -11.54 -6.34 -16.96
C MET A 473 -11.19 -6.09 -15.50
N PHE A 474 -11.53 -4.90 -14.96
CA PHE A 474 -11.07 -4.46 -13.64
C PHE A 474 -12.20 -4.28 -12.63
N ASN A 475 -13.43 -4.66 -13.00
CA ASN A 475 -14.64 -4.55 -12.19
C ASN A 475 -14.93 -3.11 -11.66
N ASN A 476 -14.27 -2.11 -12.26
CA ASN A 476 -14.39 -0.71 -11.89
C ASN A 476 -14.27 0.18 -13.14
N GLN A 477 -15.27 1.03 -13.39
CA GLN A 477 -15.24 2.02 -14.48
C GLN A 477 -14.22 3.13 -14.26
N ASP A 478 -13.83 3.38 -12.99
CA ASP A 478 -12.87 4.42 -12.64
C ASP A 478 -11.40 3.98 -12.82
N SER A 479 -11.16 2.71 -13.18
CA SER A 479 -9.83 2.20 -13.53
C SER A 479 -9.37 2.70 -14.92
N ILE A 480 -9.62 3.99 -15.22
CA ILE A 480 -9.21 4.64 -16.46
C ILE A 480 -8.34 5.85 -16.14
N ILE A 481 -7.10 5.81 -16.64
CA ILE A 481 -6.19 6.96 -16.64
C ILE A 481 -6.39 7.69 -17.97
N ARG A 482 -7.27 8.70 -18.00
CA ARG A 482 -7.53 9.49 -19.20
C ARG A 482 -6.55 10.65 -19.32
N LEU A 483 -5.98 10.81 -20.50
CA LEU A 483 -5.14 11.91 -20.94
C LEU A 483 -5.69 12.45 -22.26
N ASP A 484 -6.07 13.72 -22.28
CA ASP A 484 -6.47 14.43 -23.51
C ASP A 484 -5.20 14.98 -24.18
N MET A 485 -4.85 14.44 -25.33
CA MET A 485 -3.62 14.79 -26.03
C MET A 485 -3.62 16.22 -26.57
N SER A 486 -4.76 16.89 -26.60
CA SER A 486 -4.83 18.32 -26.90
C SER A 486 -4.10 19.21 -25.86
N GLU A 487 -3.94 18.71 -24.61
CA GLU A 487 -3.17 19.37 -23.54
C GLU A 487 -1.65 19.11 -23.64
N TYR A 488 -1.23 18.19 -24.54
CA TYR A 488 0.13 17.69 -24.70
C TYR A 488 0.72 18.00 -26.07
N GLN A 489 0.44 19.21 -26.61
CA GLN A 489 0.89 19.65 -27.93
C GLN A 489 2.24 20.39 -27.88
N ASP A 490 2.58 20.99 -26.76
CA ASP A 490 3.75 21.84 -26.55
C ASP A 490 5.03 21.02 -26.24
N GLU A 491 6.18 21.69 -26.23
CA GLU A 491 7.48 21.08 -25.94
C GLU A 491 7.59 20.56 -24.49
N THR A 492 6.74 21.03 -23.58
CA THR A 492 6.71 20.59 -22.17
C THR A 492 5.88 19.34 -21.98
N ALA A 493 5.24 18.82 -23.02
CA ALA A 493 4.34 17.66 -22.98
C ALA A 493 5.00 16.42 -22.35
N VAL A 494 6.26 16.15 -22.67
CA VAL A 494 7.01 15.03 -22.09
C VAL A 494 7.17 15.21 -20.59
N SER A 495 7.56 16.38 -20.11
CA SER A 495 7.71 16.65 -18.68
C SER A 495 6.38 16.56 -17.92
N LYS A 496 5.25 16.89 -18.56
CA LYS A 496 3.90 16.70 -17.97
C LYS A 496 3.57 15.22 -17.80
N LEU A 497 4.09 14.33 -18.66
CA LEU A 497 3.82 12.88 -18.60
C LEU A 497 4.71 12.15 -17.60
N ILE A 498 6.02 12.46 -17.58
CA ILE A 498 7.01 11.72 -16.80
C ILE A 498 7.56 12.49 -15.59
N GLY A 499 7.19 13.76 -15.44
CA GLY A 499 7.74 14.66 -14.43
C GLY A 499 8.96 15.45 -14.94
N ALA A 500 9.29 16.54 -14.25
CA ALA A 500 10.44 17.37 -14.55
C ALA A 500 11.73 16.70 -14.07
N SER A 501 12.80 16.84 -14.84
CA SER A 501 14.14 16.41 -14.43
C SER A 501 14.69 17.27 -13.29
N ALA A 502 15.63 16.70 -12.52
CA ALA A 502 16.28 17.40 -11.41
C ALA A 502 16.86 18.76 -11.85
N GLY A 503 16.51 19.82 -11.12
CA GLY A 503 16.95 21.21 -11.39
C GLY A 503 15.96 22.07 -12.17
N TYR A 504 14.84 21.52 -12.65
CA TYR A 504 13.78 22.27 -13.31
C TYR A 504 12.63 22.63 -12.37
N VAL A 505 11.94 23.74 -12.66
CA VAL A 505 10.73 24.17 -11.92
C VAL A 505 9.65 23.07 -12.07
N GLY A 506 9.06 22.65 -10.95
CA GLY A 506 8.06 21.57 -10.93
C GLY A 506 8.60 20.18 -10.56
N TYR A 507 9.88 20.05 -10.24
CA TYR A 507 10.49 18.77 -9.84
C TYR A 507 9.80 18.11 -8.63
N ASN A 508 9.27 18.90 -7.69
CA ASN A 508 8.57 18.41 -6.50
C ASN A 508 7.05 18.18 -6.71
N ASP A 509 6.50 18.50 -7.87
CA ASP A 509 5.05 18.51 -8.13
C ASP A 509 4.62 17.33 -9.03
N ASN A 510 5.19 16.15 -8.80
CA ASN A 510 4.98 14.97 -9.65
C ASN A 510 3.67 14.22 -9.40
N GLY A 511 2.78 14.72 -8.52
CA GLY A 511 1.61 13.97 -8.04
C GLY A 511 0.56 13.56 -9.09
N ASN A 512 0.61 14.12 -10.32
CA ASN A 512 -0.40 13.89 -11.36
C ASN A 512 0.16 13.44 -12.72
N THR A 513 1.43 13.04 -12.79
CA THR A 513 2.05 12.52 -14.02
C THR A 513 1.48 11.15 -14.41
N LEU A 514 1.59 10.77 -15.69
CA LEU A 514 1.19 9.44 -16.14
C LEU A 514 1.91 8.33 -15.37
N THR A 515 3.22 8.50 -15.18
CA THR A 515 4.05 7.54 -14.45
C THR A 515 3.57 7.34 -13.02
N GLU A 516 3.24 8.40 -12.29
CA GLU A 516 2.74 8.31 -10.91
C GLU A 516 1.32 7.73 -10.84
N ARG A 517 0.44 8.09 -11.78
CA ARG A 517 -0.92 7.54 -11.86
C ARG A 517 -0.91 6.03 -12.13
N VAL A 518 -0.03 5.56 -13.02
CA VAL A 518 0.14 4.12 -13.30
C VAL A 518 0.83 3.41 -12.13
N ARG A 519 1.78 4.05 -11.44
CA ARG A 519 2.40 3.49 -10.24
C ARG A 519 1.37 3.24 -9.14
N ARG A 520 0.41 4.18 -8.96
CA ARG A 520 -0.68 4.03 -7.98
C ARG A 520 -1.73 3.01 -8.41
N ASN A 521 -2.05 2.98 -9.72
CA ASN A 521 -3.08 2.11 -10.28
C ASN A 521 -2.51 1.30 -11.47
N PRO A 522 -1.69 0.26 -11.20
CA PRO A 522 -1.05 -0.52 -12.26
C PRO A 522 -2.05 -1.34 -13.09
N TYR A 523 -3.24 -1.63 -12.57
CA TYR A 523 -4.32 -2.32 -13.28
C TYR A 523 -5.35 -1.32 -13.77
N SER A 524 -5.04 -0.66 -14.87
CA SER A 524 -5.86 0.41 -15.44
C SER A 524 -5.80 0.44 -16.95
N ILE A 525 -6.75 1.12 -17.57
CA ILE A 525 -6.70 1.48 -18.98
C ILE A 525 -6.10 2.88 -19.07
N VAL A 526 -4.99 2.99 -19.78
CA VAL A 526 -4.41 4.28 -20.17
C VAL A 526 -5.08 4.71 -21.46
N LEU A 527 -5.97 5.69 -21.37
CA LEU A 527 -6.69 6.26 -22.51
C LEU A 527 -6.01 7.55 -22.98
N LEU A 528 -5.45 7.51 -24.18
CA LEU A 528 -4.84 8.66 -24.87
C LEU A 528 -5.86 9.19 -25.90
N ASP A 529 -6.63 10.19 -25.49
CA ASP A 529 -7.70 10.73 -26.34
C ASP A 529 -7.14 11.74 -27.35
N GLU A 530 -7.57 11.69 -28.61
CA GLU A 530 -7.13 12.55 -29.72
C GLU A 530 -5.60 12.52 -29.96
N ILE A 531 -5.04 11.31 -30.07
CA ILE A 531 -3.57 11.08 -30.18
C ILE A 531 -2.91 11.82 -31.36
N GLU A 532 -3.66 12.14 -32.41
CA GLU A 532 -3.19 12.93 -33.57
C GLU A 532 -2.78 14.35 -33.19
N LYS A 533 -3.20 14.86 -32.03
CA LYS A 533 -2.85 16.20 -31.53
C LYS A 533 -1.59 16.21 -30.69
N ALA A 534 -1.10 15.05 -30.30
CA ALA A 534 0.06 14.94 -29.41
C ALA A 534 1.35 15.45 -30.07
N ASN A 535 2.23 16.03 -29.23
CA ASN A 535 3.59 16.36 -29.68
C ASN A 535 4.31 15.07 -30.17
N PRO A 536 5.09 15.11 -31.25
CA PRO A 536 5.84 13.95 -31.78
C PRO A 536 6.77 13.28 -30.73
N GLN A 537 7.26 14.02 -29.75
CA GLN A 537 8.08 13.46 -28.67
C GLN A 537 7.26 12.55 -27.75
N VAL A 538 5.98 12.86 -27.53
CA VAL A 538 5.05 12.01 -26.76
C VAL A 538 4.85 10.66 -27.45
N THR A 539 4.63 10.66 -28.78
CA THR A 539 4.49 9.41 -29.53
C THR A 539 5.77 8.56 -29.47
N THR A 540 6.95 9.20 -29.47
CA THR A 540 8.23 8.49 -29.31
C THR A 540 8.37 7.89 -27.90
N LEU A 541 7.92 8.61 -26.86
CA LEU A 541 7.92 8.12 -25.49
C LEU A 541 7.00 6.89 -25.33
N LEU A 542 5.83 6.93 -25.96
CA LEU A 542 4.86 5.83 -25.93
C LEU A 542 5.38 4.55 -26.60
N LEU A 543 6.35 4.63 -27.52
CA LEU A 543 7.00 3.43 -28.08
C LEU A 543 7.66 2.58 -26.99
N GLN A 544 8.29 3.20 -25.98
CA GLN A 544 8.90 2.45 -24.87
C GLN A 544 7.83 1.70 -24.06
N VAL A 545 6.67 2.33 -23.84
CA VAL A 545 5.56 1.68 -23.14
C VAL A 545 5.06 0.48 -23.91
N MET A 546 4.87 0.61 -25.24
CA MET A 546 4.30 -0.44 -26.08
C MET A 546 5.27 -1.59 -26.37
N ASP A 547 6.59 -1.34 -26.36
CA ASP A 547 7.60 -2.38 -26.64
C ASP A 547 8.12 -3.04 -25.35
N ASP A 548 8.55 -2.23 -24.40
CA ASP A 548 9.22 -2.71 -23.18
C ASP A 548 8.24 -2.86 -21.99
N GLY A 549 7.00 -2.36 -22.10
CA GLY A 549 6.02 -2.34 -21.01
C GLY A 549 6.49 -1.56 -19.80
N ARG A 550 7.37 -0.57 -19.98
CA ARG A 550 7.93 0.27 -18.91
C ARG A 550 8.18 1.69 -19.38
N LEU A 551 8.21 2.61 -18.43
CA LEU A 551 8.55 4.00 -18.69
C LEU A 551 9.37 4.53 -17.52
N THR A 552 10.48 5.24 -17.82
CA THR A 552 11.30 5.87 -16.78
C THR A 552 10.79 7.28 -16.52
N ASP A 553 10.55 7.63 -15.25
CA ASP A 553 10.13 8.96 -14.85
C ASP A 553 11.29 9.97 -14.85
N GLY A 554 10.98 11.25 -14.63
CA GLY A 554 11.98 12.33 -14.61
C GLY A 554 12.97 12.23 -13.43
N GLN A 555 12.72 11.34 -12.47
CA GLN A 555 13.60 11.06 -11.35
C GLN A 555 14.49 9.83 -11.57
N GLY A 556 14.29 9.09 -12.67
CA GLY A 556 15.05 7.88 -13.00
C GLY A 556 14.39 6.60 -12.53
N ASN A 557 13.19 6.65 -11.91
CA ASN A 557 12.48 5.45 -11.48
C ASN A 557 11.77 4.79 -12.66
N VAL A 558 11.83 3.47 -12.72
CA VAL A 558 11.16 2.67 -13.75
C VAL A 558 9.74 2.33 -13.30
N VAL A 559 8.75 2.71 -14.09
CA VAL A 559 7.34 2.40 -13.89
C VAL A 559 6.89 1.30 -14.84
N ASN A 560 6.23 0.28 -14.29
CA ASN A 560 5.80 -0.91 -15.03
C ASN A 560 4.39 -0.72 -15.62
N PHE A 561 4.23 -0.93 -16.93
CA PHE A 561 2.97 -0.85 -17.68
C PHE A 561 2.44 -2.23 -18.12
N LYS A 562 3.09 -3.35 -17.75
CA LYS A 562 2.71 -4.69 -18.20
C LYS A 562 1.28 -5.08 -17.84
N ASN A 563 0.75 -4.52 -16.75
CA ASN A 563 -0.60 -4.79 -16.28
C ASN A 563 -1.63 -3.78 -16.79
N THR A 564 -1.23 -2.82 -17.62
CA THR A 564 -2.14 -1.83 -18.22
C THR A 564 -2.65 -2.27 -19.58
N VAL A 565 -3.78 -1.69 -20.00
CA VAL A 565 -4.22 -1.68 -21.39
C VAL A 565 -4.04 -0.26 -21.92
N VAL A 566 -3.29 -0.08 -23.00
CA VAL A 566 -3.06 1.23 -23.62
C VAL A 566 -4.02 1.39 -24.79
N ILE A 567 -4.87 2.40 -24.74
CA ILE A 567 -5.83 2.70 -25.82
C ILE A 567 -5.63 4.14 -26.28
N ALA A 568 -5.27 4.32 -27.53
CA ALA A 568 -5.26 5.63 -28.17
C ALA A 568 -6.54 5.79 -29.02
N THR A 569 -7.19 6.95 -28.96
CA THR A 569 -8.32 7.28 -29.86
C THR A 569 -7.91 8.33 -30.86
N SER A 570 -8.42 8.24 -32.08
CA SER A 570 -8.17 9.21 -33.13
C SER A 570 -9.39 9.41 -34.07
N ASN A 571 -9.54 10.62 -34.56
CA ASN A 571 -10.47 10.96 -35.61
C ASN A 571 -9.74 11.19 -36.96
N ALA A 572 -8.42 10.99 -36.99
CA ALA A 572 -7.58 11.19 -38.17
C ALA A 572 -8.05 10.31 -39.32
N GLY A 573 -8.10 10.86 -40.51
CA GLY A 573 -8.54 10.16 -41.73
C GLY A 573 -10.05 10.02 -41.95
N PHE A 574 -10.89 10.57 -41.00
CA PHE A 574 -12.34 10.49 -41.05
C PHE A 574 -13.04 11.87 -41.08
N GLY A 575 -12.29 12.98 -41.07
CA GLY A 575 -12.82 14.34 -40.95
C GLY A 575 -12.93 15.15 -42.22
N ASN A 576 -12.53 14.66 -43.37
CA ASN A 576 -12.59 15.39 -44.63
C ASN A 576 -13.67 14.80 -45.56
N GLU A 577 -14.81 15.48 -45.71
CA GLU A 577 -15.85 15.19 -46.71
C GLU A 577 -15.33 15.13 -48.15
N ALA A 578 -14.18 15.76 -48.44
CA ALA A 578 -13.56 15.72 -49.76
C ALA A 578 -12.97 14.34 -50.13
N LEU A 579 -12.57 13.54 -49.13
CA LEU A 579 -12.07 12.17 -49.31
C LEU A 579 -13.19 11.12 -49.30
N SER A 580 -14.35 11.43 -48.75
CA SER A 580 -15.50 10.51 -48.64
C SER A 580 -16.32 10.42 -49.96
N LYS A 581 -16.14 11.32 -50.89
CA LYS A 581 -16.85 11.35 -52.20
C LYS A 581 -16.08 10.80 -53.40
N ALA A 582 -14.83 10.48 -53.21
CA ALA A 582 -14.07 9.76 -54.26
C ALA A 582 -14.13 8.27 -53.98
N ASP A 583 -14.47 7.46 -54.94
CA ASP A 583 -14.48 6.00 -55.13
C ASP A 583 -13.55 5.09 -54.25
N ASP A 584 -13.22 5.49 -53.04
CA ASP A 584 -12.11 4.99 -52.20
C ASP A 584 -12.57 4.05 -51.05
N GLN A 585 -13.60 3.26 -51.28
CA GLN A 585 -13.87 2.09 -50.37
C GLN A 585 -12.74 1.04 -50.41
N ASN A 586 -11.75 1.19 -51.28
CA ASN A 586 -10.60 0.29 -51.42
C ASN A 586 -9.29 0.84 -50.83
N GLN A 587 -9.23 2.07 -50.31
CA GLN A 587 -8.02 2.56 -49.67
C GLN A 587 -7.86 1.90 -48.31
N LYS A 588 -6.77 1.15 -48.11
CA LYS A 588 -6.50 0.45 -46.85
C LYS A 588 -6.44 1.46 -45.69
N LEU A 589 -7.01 1.10 -44.58
CA LEU A 589 -7.02 1.92 -43.36
C LEU A 589 -5.62 2.51 -43.04
N MET A 590 -4.58 1.71 -43.23
CA MET A 590 -3.20 2.14 -43.00
C MET A 590 -2.80 3.34 -43.89
N ASP A 591 -3.22 3.38 -45.15
CA ASP A 591 -2.87 4.47 -46.07
C ASP A 591 -3.55 5.79 -45.65
N ARG A 592 -4.74 5.71 -45.07
CA ARG A 592 -5.45 6.87 -44.50
C ARG A 592 -4.80 7.44 -43.22
N LEU A 593 -4.08 6.59 -42.46
CA LEU A 593 -3.44 6.98 -41.22
C LEU A 593 -1.99 7.46 -41.39
N GLN A 594 -1.29 7.04 -42.42
CA GLN A 594 0.11 7.43 -42.71
C GLN A 594 0.38 8.94 -42.70
N PRO A 595 -0.50 9.85 -43.19
CA PRO A 595 -0.27 11.29 -43.13
C PRO A 595 -0.21 11.85 -41.67
N TYR A 596 -0.77 11.15 -40.73
CA TYR A 596 -0.91 11.60 -39.30
C TYR A 596 0.07 10.89 -38.36
N PHE A 597 0.42 9.63 -38.67
CA PHE A 597 1.23 8.80 -37.81
C PHE A 597 2.39 8.15 -38.53
N ARG A 598 3.54 8.08 -37.89
CA ARG A 598 4.70 7.37 -38.44
C ARG A 598 4.39 5.86 -38.49
N PRO A 599 4.82 5.14 -39.55
CA PRO A 599 4.59 3.70 -39.67
C PRO A 599 5.11 2.89 -38.48
N GLU A 600 6.25 3.30 -37.91
CA GLU A 600 6.82 2.68 -36.71
C GLU A 600 5.88 2.71 -35.52
N PHE A 601 5.13 3.81 -35.31
CA PHE A 601 4.16 3.95 -34.25
C PHE A 601 2.92 3.07 -34.47
N LEU A 602 2.39 3.05 -35.72
CA LEU A 602 1.23 2.23 -36.05
C LEU A 602 1.51 0.72 -35.89
N ASN A 603 2.73 0.27 -36.21
CA ASN A 603 3.12 -1.13 -36.09
C ASN A 603 3.32 -1.63 -34.66
N ARG A 604 3.29 -0.75 -33.64
CA ARG A 604 3.42 -1.14 -32.26
C ARG A 604 2.10 -1.47 -31.55
N PHE A 605 0.99 -1.12 -32.20
CA PHE A 605 -0.32 -1.51 -31.68
C PHE A 605 -0.63 -3.00 -31.95
N ASN A 606 -1.19 -3.69 -30.97
CA ASN A 606 -1.67 -5.07 -31.11
C ASN A 606 -2.81 -5.14 -32.12
N ALA A 607 -3.65 -4.08 -32.20
CA ALA A 607 -4.66 -3.93 -33.23
C ALA A 607 -4.99 -2.44 -33.47
N ILE A 608 -5.19 -2.09 -34.74
CA ILE A 608 -5.80 -0.84 -35.17
C ILE A 608 -7.27 -1.17 -35.47
N VAL A 609 -8.17 -0.56 -34.69
CA VAL A 609 -9.59 -0.89 -34.64
C VAL A 609 -10.38 0.23 -35.28
N GLU A 610 -11.00 -0.05 -36.44
CA GLU A 610 -11.85 0.90 -37.14
C GLU A 610 -13.28 0.85 -36.59
N PHE A 611 -13.81 2.01 -36.26
CA PHE A 611 -15.20 2.21 -35.85
C PHE A 611 -16.00 2.76 -37.02
N SER A 612 -17.04 2.06 -37.41
CA SER A 612 -17.91 2.43 -38.52
C SER A 612 -19.00 3.42 -38.10
N HIS A 613 -19.62 4.09 -39.05
CA HIS A 613 -20.83 4.89 -38.84
C HIS A 613 -21.97 4.02 -38.32
N LEU A 614 -22.78 4.58 -37.44
CA LEU A 614 -23.93 3.90 -36.86
C LEU A 614 -25.10 3.91 -37.85
N SER A 615 -25.75 2.78 -38.05
CA SER A 615 -27.00 2.68 -38.79
C SER A 615 -28.19 3.19 -37.99
N LYS A 616 -29.34 3.42 -38.67
CA LYS A 616 -30.59 3.80 -38.00
C LYS A 616 -31.06 2.73 -37.01
N ASP A 617 -30.83 1.46 -37.32
CA ASP A 617 -31.17 0.34 -36.47
C ASP A 617 -30.27 0.31 -35.20
N ASP A 618 -29.02 0.65 -35.34
CA ASP A 618 -28.09 0.77 -34.24
C ASP A 618 -28.47 1.93 -33.31
N LEU A 619 -28.86 3.07 -33.87
CA LEU A 619 -29.35 4.21 -33.10
C LEU A 619 -30.61 3.87 -32.29
N SER A 620 -31.56 3.11 -32.88
CA SER A 620 -32.74 2.64 -32.15
C SER A 620 -32.36 1.80 -30.94
N LYS A 621 -31.41 0.85 -31.10
CA LYS A 621 -30.91 0.01 -29.98
C LYS A 621 -30.19 0.84 -28.91
N ILE A 622 -29.43 1.87 -29.33
CA ILE A 622 -28.73 2.78 -28.42
C ILE A 622 -29.75 3.59 -27.58
N VAL A 623 -30.81 4.08 -28.22
CA VAL A 623 -31.90 4.76 -27.49
C VAL A 623 -32.55 3.81 -26.46
N ASP A 624 -32.80 2.55 -26.83
CA ASP A 624 -33.35 1.55 -25.92
C ASP A 624 -32.45 1.29 -24.72
N LEU A 625 -31.11 1.18 -24.94
CA LEU A 625 -30.14 1.07 -23.85
C LEU A 625 -30.16 2.30 -22.93
N MET A 626 -30.16 3.51 -23.49
CA MET A 626 -30.21 4.75 -22.70
C MET A 626 -31.51 4.89 -21.88
N ILE A 627 -32.66 4.44 -22.43
CA ILE A 627 -33.91 4.38 -21.69
C ILE A 627 -33.85 3.34 -20.59
N THR A 628 -33.22 2.22 -20.82
CA THR A 628 -32.97 1.18 -19.80
C THR A 628 -32.16 1.72 -18.65
N ASP A 629 -31.04 2.41 -18.93
CA ASP A 629 -30.20 3.06 -17.92
C ASP A 629 -30.97 4.13 -17.14
N LEU A 630 -31.82 4.91 -17.82
CA LEU A 630 -32.70 5.86 -17.19
C LEU A 630 -33.67 5.16 -16.23
N ASN A 631 -34.28 4.04 -16.64
CA ASN A 631 -35.15 3.24 -15.80
C ASN A 631 -34.43 2.65 -14.58
N GLN A 632 -33.18 2.20 -14.72
CA GLN A 632 -32.40 1.77 -13.57
C GLN A 632 -32.19 2.90 -12.55
N THR A 633 -31.98 4.13 -13.04
CA THR A 633 -31.85 5.30 -12.17
C THR A 633 -33.17 5.64 -11.49
N LEU A 634 -34.31 5.56 -12.23
CA LEU A 634 -35.66 5.81 -11.71
C LEU A 634 -36.10 4.74 -10.70
N ALA A 635 -35.67 3.49 -10.88
CA ALA A 635 -35.98 2.39 -9.97
C ALA A 635 -35.49 2.64 -8.53
N GLN A 636 -34.40 3.45 -8.35
CA GLN A 636 -33.96 3.87 -7.01
C GLN A 636 -35.00 4.71 -6.26
N LYS A 637 -35.99 5.28 -6.99
CA LYS A 637 -37.10 6.03 -6.45
C LYS A 637 -38.43 5.30 -6.64
N ASP A 638 -38.41 3.99 -6.88
CA ASP A 638 -39.58 3.16 -7.21
C ASP A 638 -40.36 3.65 -8.45
N MET A 639 -39.69 4.32 -9.38
CA MET A 639 -40.30 4.87 -10.59
C MET A 639 -39.89 4.10 -11.84
N SER A 640 -40.73 4.14 -12.87
CA SER A 640 -40.39 3.61 -14.20
C SER A 640 -41.08 4.44 -15.30
N ILE A 641 -40.40 4.52 -16.46
CA ILE A 641 -40.96 5.18 -17.65
C ILE A 641 -41.06 4.22 -18.83
N THR A 642 -42.17 4.25 -19.52
CA THR A 642 -42.39 3.60 -20.81
C THR A 642 -42.31 4.66 -21.91
N VAL A 643 -41.53 4.43 -22.95
CA VAL A 643 -41.36 5.37 -24.06
C VAL A 643 -41.99 4.76 -25.32
N SER A 644 -42.93 5.46 -25.97
CA SER A 644 -43.56 4.99 -27.18
C SER A 644 -42.58 4.96 -28.38
N THR A 645 -42.85 4.12 -29.38
CA THR A 645 -42.01 4.01 -30.61
C THR A 645 -41.90 5.35 -31.33
N ALA A 646 -42.98 6.12 -31.42
CA ALA A 646 -42.95 7.44 -32.03
C ALA A 646 -42.04 8.43 -31.30
N VAL A 647 -41.97 8.36 -29.94
CA VAL A 647 -41.04 9.18 -29.16
C VAL A 647 -39.61 8.75 -29.39
N LYS A 648 -39.32 7.44 -29.51
CA LYS A 648 -37.96 6.94 -29.81
C LYS A 648 -37.50 7.43 -31.18
N GLU A 649 -38.34 7.34 -32.20
CA GLU A 649 -38.03 7.85 -33.54
C GLU A 649 -37.77 9.35 -33.51
N TRP A 650 -38.58 10.11 -32.81
CA TRP A 650 -38.39 11.56 -32.64
C TRP A 650 -37.06 11.89 -31.94
N LEU A 651 -36.71 11.14 -30.87
CA LEU A 651 -35.44 11.31 -30.18
C LEU A 651 -34.24 11.02 -31.08
N MET A 652 -34.34 9.99 -31.94
CA MET A 652 -33.29 9.68 -32.93
C MET A 652 -33.15 10.81 -33.95
N GLU A 653 -34.24 11.36 -34.49
CA GLU A 653 -34.19 12.45 -35.45
C GLU A 653 -33.61 13.73 -34.87
N GLN A 654 -33.89 14.05 -33.62
CA GLN A 654 -33.34 15.23 -32.94
C GLN A 654 -31.94 15.04 -32.42
N GLY A 655 -31.55 13.81 -32.13
CA GLY A 655 -30.29 13.47 -31.46
C GLY A 655 -29.22 12.90 -32.38
N TYR A 656 -29.46 12.69 -33.65
CA TYR A 656 -28.48 12.24 -34.63
C TYR A 656 -27.94 13.39 -35.45
N ASP A 657 -26.66 13.52 -35.53
CA ASP A 657 -25.94 14.43 -36.42
C ASP A 657 -24.90 13.62 -37.17
N GLU A 658 -24.85 13.72 -38.52
CA GLU A 658 -23.94 12.95 -39.36
C GLU A 658 -22.46 13.20 -39.03
N ALA A 659 -22.11 14.43 -38.59
CA ALA A 659 -20.76 14.81 -38.21
C ALA A 659 -20.42 14.42 -36.77
N MET A 660 -21.41 14.43 -35.84
CA MET A 660 -21.22 14.19 -34.41
C MET A 660 -21.69 12.80 -33.95
N GLY A 661 -22.28 12.00 -34.83
CA GLY A 661 -22.81 10.66 -34.54
C GLY A 661 -23.91 10.67 -33.49
N ALA A 662 -23.88 9.73 -32.57
CA ALA A 662 -24.84 9.62 -31.47
C ALA A 662 -24.51 10.50 -30.26
N ARG A 663 -23.48 11.36 -30.30
CA ARG A 663 -23.07 12.20 -29.16
C ARG A 663 -24.18 13.19 -28.70
N PRO A 664 -24.91 13.86 -29.63
CA PRO A 664 -26.00 14.73 -29.24
C PRO A 664 -27.21 14.00 -28.64
N LEU A 665 -27.41 12.72 -28.99
CA LEU A 665 -28.54 11.91 -28.54
C LEU A 665 -28.66 11.83 -27.03
N ARG A 666 -27.54 11.67 -26.33
CA ARG A 666 -27.52 11.67 -24.86
C ARG A 666 -28.05 12.97 -24.28
N ARG A 667 -27.65 14.09 -24.86
CA ARG A 667 -28.10 15.43 -24.40
C ARG A 667 -29.57 15.62 -24.67
N VAL A 668 -30.08 15.14 -25.82
CA VAL A 668 -31.51 15.21 -26.16
C VAL A 668 -32.35 14.36 -25.18
N ILE A 669 -31.89 13.15 -24.86
CA ILE A 669 -32.54 12.30 -23.87
C ILE A 669 -32.52 12.94 -22.46
N GLU A 670 -31.44 13.53 -22.07
CA GLU A 670 -31.35 14.25 -20.79
C GLU A 670 -32.37 15.41 -20.74
N GLN A 671 -32.39 16.27 -21.74
CA GLN A 671 -33.26 17.43 -21.78
C GLN A 671 -34.73 17.09 -21.98
N GLN A 672 -35.04 16.11 -22.85
CA GLN A 672 -36.40 15.82 -23.24
C GLN A 672 -37.08 14.74 -22.36
N LEU A 673 -36.33 13.88 -21.72
CA LEU A 673 -36.85 12.88 -20.82
C LEU A 673 -36.51 13.19 -19.36
N ARG A 674 -35.21 13.21 -18.99
CA ARG A 674 -34.80 13.31 -17.60
C ARG A 674 -35.27 14.61 -16.93
N ASP A 675 -35.09 15.76 -17.57
CA ASP A 675 -35.50 17.05 -17.02
C ASP A 675 -37.03 17.12 -16.88
N LYS A 676 -37.77 16.62 -17.87
CA LYS A 676 -39.22 16.61 -17.84
C LYS A 676 -39.78 15.63 -16.80
N ILE A 677 -39.16 14.47 -16.63
CA ILE A 677 -39.52 13.53 -15.55
C ILE A 677 -39.25 14.19 -14.19
N ALA A 678 -38.16 14.90 -14.03
CA ALA A 678 -37.87 15.60 -12.78
C ALA A 678 -38.90 16.68 -12.46
N MET A 679 -39.29 17.49 -13.46
CA MET A 679 -40.39 18.49 -13.31
C MET A 679 -41.72 17.82 -12.96
N PHE A 680 -42.10 16.77 -13.68
CA PHE A 680 -43.33 16.03 -13.43
C PHE A 680 -43.35 15.44 -12.01
N TYR A 681 -42.24 14.89 -11.55
CA TYR A 681 -42.11 14.32 -10.20
C TYR A 681 -42.24 15.38 -9.09
N LEU A 682 -41.78 16.61 -9.32
CA LEU A 682 -41.94 17.69 -8.33
C LEU A 682 -43.42 18.03 -8.11
N ASP A 683 -44.22 17.96 -9.17
CA ASP A 683 -45.68 18.28 -9.10
C ASP A 683 -46.53 17.05 -8.70
N HIS A 684 -46.05 15.82 -8.93
CA HIS A 684 -46.79 14.57 -8.79
C HIS A 684 -45.96 13.47 -8.12
N GLN A 685 -45.63 13.62 -6.84
CA GLN A 685 -44.75 12.70 -6.10
C GLN A 685 -45.35 11.29 -5.92
N ASP A 686 -46.66 11.12 -6.02
CA ASP A 686 -47.32 9.83 -5.81
C ASP A 686 -47.33 8.93 -7.07
N VAL A 687 -46.95 9.48 -8.24
CA VAL A 687 -47.01 8.75 -9.51
C VAL A 687 -45.70 7.98 -9.73
N LYS A 688 -45.79 6.65 -9.74
CA LYS A 688 -44.63 5.76 -9.90
C LYS A 688 -44.43 5.25 -11.33
N LYS A 689 -45.50 5.16 -12.12
CA LYS A 689 -45.43 4.67 -13.51
C LYS A 689 -45.68 5.81 -14.48
N LEU A 690 -44.76 6.09 -15.36
CA LEU A 690 -44.79 7.19 -16.31
C LEU A 690 -44.85 6.67 -17.75
N THR A 691 -45.42 7.47 -18.64
CA THR A 691 -45.38 7.25 -20.09
C THR A 691 -44.94 8.54 -20.77
N ALA A 692 -43.98 8.43 -21.71
CA ALA A 692 -43.58 9.52 -22.59
C ALA A 692 -44.35 9.40 -23.91
N VAL A 693 -45.07 10.46 -24.28
CA VAL A 693 -45.82 10.56 -25.54
C VAL A 693 -45.44 11.84 -26.28
N LEU A 694 -45.66 11.88 -27.60
CA LEU A 694 -45.56 13.13 -28.35
C LEU A 694 -46.87 13.92 -28.19
N ASN A 695 -46.75 15.26 -28.13
CA ASN A 695 -47.94 16.14 -28.22
C ASN A 695 -48.63 16.00 -29.60
N ASP A 696 -49.85 16.54 -29.73
CA ASP A 696 -50.63 16.43 -30.95
C ASP A 696 -49.91 16.96 -32.19
N ASP A 697 -49.10 17.99 -32.04
CA ASP A 697 -48.29 18.60 -33.12
C ASP A 697 -46.99 17.84 -33.41
N LYS A 698 -46.66 16.77 -32.65
CA LYS A 698 -45.42 15.98 -32.75
C LYS A 698 -44.13 16.81 -32.58
N THR A 699 -44.22 17.96 -31.89
CA THR A 699 -43.09 18.90 -31.73
C THR A 699 -42.33 18.75 -30.42
N ARG A 700 -42.96 18.15 -29.39
CA ARG A 700 -42.39 17.99 -28.07
C ARG A 700 -42.86 16.71 -27.36
N ILE A 701 -42.04 16.20 -26.46
CA ILE A 701 -42.38 15.07 -25.62
C ILE A 701 -43.13 15.58 -24.37
N GLU A 702 -44.18 14.90 -23.97
CA GLU A 702 -44.96 15.11 -22.73
C GLU A 702 -44.88 13.86 -21.86
N ILE A 703 -44.70 14.08 -20.55
CA ILE A 703 -44.70 13.01 -19.56
C ILE A 703 -46.06 12.93 -18.93
N GLN A 704 -46.65 11.76 -18.91
CA GLN A 704 -47.97 11.50 -18.37
C GLN A 704 -47.93 10.34 -17.37
N ALA A 705 -48.84 10.36 -16.39
CA ALA A 705 -49.09 9.21 -15.53
C ALA A 705 -49.61 8.04 -16.37
N ARG A 706 -49.01 6.86 -16.21
CA ARG A 706 -49.54 5.65 -16.85
C ARG A 706 -50.79 5.18 -16.10
N THR A 707 -51.96 5.34 -16.68
CA THR A 707 -53.17 4.68 -16.22
C THR A 707 -53.04 3.18 -16.46
N GLU A 708 -53.27 2.38 -15.43
CA GLU A 708 -53.37 0.92 -15.58
C GLU A 708 -54.68 0.63 -16.31
N GLU A 709 -54.60 0.13 -17.56
CA GLU A 709 -55.68 -0.61 -18.18
C GLU A 709 -55.63 -2.08 -17.78
#